data_82ed14d71bb83b797210e7b6fd114845
#
_entry.id   82ed14d71bb83b797210e7b6fd114845
#
_cell.length_a   1.000
_cell.length_b   1.000
_cell.length_c   1.000
_cell.angle_alpha   90.00
_cell.angle_beta   90.00
_cell.angle_gamma   90.00
#
_symmetry.space_group_name_H-M   'P 1'
#
loop_
_entity.id
_entity.type
_entity.pdbx_description
1 polymer ?
#
loop_
_entity_poly.entity_id
_entity_poly.type
_entity_poly.pdbx_seq_one_letter_code
_entity_poly.pdbx_strand_id
1 'polypeptide(L)'
;MAKRVVDVLVPVALDQAYSYRVPEGVELAPGDLVTVPLGARMATGVTWVDNPKPNPRLDNRMRDIEGKLDIPPLKPELRNFIDWVSTYTLSPRGTVLRMALRMGEHLGPARQRIGVRLAGGAPKRMTAARERLLALLADGLAHGKRDVAEEAGVSVGVIDGLVDEGTLQSLVLPPEPVARAPDPDFSLPDFTPAQGEAAHALCEAVARGGYHVTLLDGVTGAGKTRVYFEAVAEIIRRGKQALVLVPEIALTTQFLDCFAERFGVRPAEWHSQLSHRLRARTWNAVATGSVSVIVGARSALFLPYADLGLIVVDEEHDPAYKQEDGARYHARDMAVVRARAADIPIVLVSATPSVETEVNARRGRYRRVHLPQRFGSGDLPTIEAIDLRTEGPPRGRFIAPRLAQVVSHALESGEQALLFLNRRGYAPLTLCRSCGFRLACPNCDAWLVDHRFRRRLVCHHCGFSMPPPPQCPNCQAADRFVAVGPGVERLEQEAAELFPQSRILVLSSDLVESVERLREELDAVAQGQFDIVIGTQLVAKGHHFPKLKLAGVIDADLGLANGDPRAAERTFQLLHQVIGRAGREQGRGVGYLQTHQPEHPVLRALVAGDRAAFYSSEIELREKTKYPPFARLASLLVSAGERSAAEYFARRLAAAAPSDDGVRVLGPAEAPLAIVRGRHRFRLLVKAPRAFDLSAYLRRWVAAAPKRKGAIRLEVDVDPQSFL
;
A
#
# COMPACT_ATOMS: atom_id res chain seq x y z
N MET A 1 8.71 -34.02 -38.23
CA MET A 1 9.32 -33.77 -36.92
C MET A 1 8.20 -33.48 -35.91
N ALA A 2 8.27 -34.04 -34.71
CA ALA A 2 7.29 -33.70 -33.66
C ALA A 2 7.39 -32.19 -33.35
N LYS A 3 6.25 -31.46 -33.40
CA LYS A 3 6.24 -30.04 -33.07
C LYS A 3 6.69 -29.86 -31.59
N ARG A 4 7.61 -28.92 -31.36
CA ARG A 4 8.03 -28.55 -30.00
C ARG A 4 6.83 -28.10 -29.17
N VAL A 5 6.74 -28.53 -27.92
CA VAL A 5 5.67 -28.18 -27.00
C VAL A 5 6.26 -27.43 -25.82
N VAL A 6 5.59 -26.36 -25.38
CA VAL A 6 5.94 -25.57 -24.21
C VAL A 6 4.73 -25.42 -23.32
N ASP A 7 4.98 -25.33 -22.02
CA ASP A 7 3.94 -25.03 -21.05
C ASP A 7 3.88 -23.53 -20.78
N VAL A 8 2.70 -22.94 -20.98
CA VAL A 8 2.43 -21.51 -20.83
C VAL A 8 1.57 -21.28 -19.59
N LEU A 9 2.06 -20.48 -18.68
CA LEU A 9 1.29 -19.99 -17.54
C LEU A 9 0.49 -18.76 -17.95
N VAL A 10 -0.83 -18.82 -17.76
CA VAL A 10 -1.74 -17.70 -18.07
C VAL A 10 -2.24 -17.02 -16.80
N PRO A 11 -2.53 -15.70 -16.82
CA PRO A 11 -2.91 -14.93 -15.62
C PRO A 11 -4.38 -15.15 -15.21
N VAL A 12 -4.77 -16.40 -15.04
CA VAL A 12 -6.11 -16.82 -14.56
C VAL A 12 -5.98 -17.55 -13.22
N ALA A 13 -7.08 -17.68 -12.49
CA ALA A 13 -7.07 -18.27 -11.13
C ALA A 13 -6.91 -19.80 -11.17
N LEU A 14 -5.89 -20.30 -11.87
CA LEU A 14 -5.51 -21.70 -11.98
C LEU A 14 -4.02 -21.87 -11.66
N ASP A 15 -3.69 -23.04 -11.14
CA ASP A 15 -2.32 -23.34 -10.69
C ASP A 15 -1.45 -23.97 -11.78
N GLN A 16 -2.08 -24.61 -12.76
CA GLN A 16 -1.37 -25.32 -13.84
C GLN A 16 -1.05 -24.41 -15.03
N ALA A 17 0.08 -24.63 -15.64
CA ALA A 17 0.38 -24.14 -16.98
C ALA A 17 -0.30 -25.03 -18.04
N TYR A 18 -0.61 -24.47 -19.19
CA TYR A 18 -1.23 -25.17 -20.31
C TYR A 18 -0.20 -25.45 -21.39
N SER A 19 -0.23 -26.68 -21.97
CA SER A 19 0.66 -27.06 -23.03
C SER A 19 0.17 -26.54 -24.39
N TYR A 20 1.07 -25.91 -25.14
CA TYR A 20 0.83 -25.38 -26.48
C TYR A 20 1.93 -25.83 -27.43
N ARG A 21 1.60 -26.02 -28.73
CA ARG A 21 2.58 -26.28 -29.76
C ARG A 21 3.25 -24.98 -30.20
N VAL A 22 4.54 -25.06 -30.45
CA VAL A 22 5.32 -23.94 -31.00
C VAL A 22 5.24 -23.99 -32.53
N PRO A 23 4.77 -22.90 -33.19
CA PRO A 23 4.75 -22.81 -34.64
C PRO A 23 6.17 -22.91 -35.23
N GLU A 24 6.28 -23.36 -36.49
CA GLU A 24 7.56 -23.37 -37.21
C GLU A 24 8.12 -21.93 -37.35
N GLY A 25 9.42 -21.79 -37.14
CA GLY A 25 10.11 -20.50 -37.23
C GLY A 25 9.99 -19.61 -36.00
N VAL A 26 9.28 -20.04 -34.95
CA VAL A 26 9.18 -19.29 -33.69
C VAL A 26 10.15 -19.86 -32.66
N GLU A 27 11.11 -19.03 -32.24
CA GLU A 27 12.02 -19.39 -31.16
C GLU A 27 11.46 -18.86 -29.81
N LEU A 28 11.28 -19.78 -28.86
CA LEU A 28 10.78 -19.48 -27.52
C LEU A 28 11.74 -19.96 -26.44
N ALA A 29 11.91 -19.11 -25.43
CA ALA A 29 12.63 -19.43 -24.20
C ALA A 29 11.71 -19.29 -22.98
N PRO A 30 11.99 -19.97 -21.87
CA PRO A 30 11.25 -19.76 -20.64
C PRO A 30 11.31 -18.29 -20.18
N GLY A 31 10.13 -17.69 -19.97
CA GLY A 31 9.96 -16.27 -19.65
C GLY A 31 9.40 -15.43 -20.80
N ASP A 32 9.46 -15.91 -22.03
CA ASP A 32 8.89 -15.19 -23.19
C ASP A 32 7.38 -15.00 -23.01
N LEU A 33 6.92 -13.81 -23.36
CA LEU A 33 5.50 -13.51 -23.37
C LEU A 33 4.91 -13.89 -24.71
N VAL A 34 3.80 -14.61 -24.66
CA VAL A 34 3.14 -15.17 -25.84
C VAL A 34 1.65 -14.92 -25.82
N THR A 35 1.07 -14.80 -27.00
CA THR A 35 -0.38 -14.79 -27.17
C THR A 35 -0.88 -16.20 -27.44
N VAL A 36 -1.81 -16.68 -26.64
CA VAL A 36 -2.35 -18.04 -26.72
C VAL A 36 -3.87 -18.06 -26.71
N PRO A 37 -4.51 -19.01 -27.40
CA PRO A 37 -5.94 -19.20 -27.33
C PRO A 37 -6.33 -19.85 -26.00
N LEU A 38 -7.22 -19.19 -25.23
CA LEU A 38 -7.76 -19.68 -23.96
C LEU A 38 -9.29 -19.76 -24.06
N GLY A 39 -9.84 -20.94 -24.37
CA GLY A 39 -11.25 -21.09 -24.71
C GLY A 39 -11.61 -20.37 -25.99
N ALA A 40 -12.55 -19.44 -25.95
CA ALA A 40 -13.00 -18.64 -27.09
C ALA A 40 -12.26 -17.28 -27.21
N ARG A 41 -11.34 -16.97 -26.31
CA ARG A 41 -10.60 -15.69 -26.29
C ARG A 41 -9.10 -15.90 -26.41
N MET A 42 -8.40 -14.87 -26.84
CA MET A 42 -6.95 -14.81 -26.77
C MET A 42 -6.53 -14.31 -25.38
N ALA A 43 -5.40 -14.78 -24.89
CA ALA A 43 -4.80 -14.37 -23.62
C ALA A 43 -3.29 -14.21 -23.76
N THR A 44 -2.73 -13.23 -23.07
CA THR A 44 -1.28 -13.14 -22.89
C THR A 44 -0.85 -14.12 -21.80
N GLY A 45 0.12 -14.97 -22.09
CA GLY A 45 0.72 -15.89 -21.14
C GLY A 45 2.24 -15.79 -21.17
N VAL A 46 2.89 -16.53 -20.28
CA VAL A 46 4.36 -16.61 -20.19
C VAL A 46 4.78 -18.05 -20.37
N THR A 47 5.72 -18.30 -21.24
CA THR A 47 6.37 -19.62 -21.38
C THR A 47 7.06 -19.93 -20.04
N TRP A 48 6.65 -21.04 -19.41
CA TRP A 48 7.14 -21.36 -18.06
C TRP A 48 8.26 -22.37 -18.09
N VAL A 49 8.01 -23.49 -18.77
CA VAL A 49 8.98 -24.54 -18.98
C VAL A 49 8.80 -25.19 -20.37
N ASP A 50 9.88 -25.76 -20.91
CA ASP A 50 9.77 -26.67 -22.05
C ASP A 50 9.10 -27.97 -21.61
N ASN A 51 8.21 -28.50 -22.43
CA ASN A 51 7.55 -29.77 -22.18
C ASN A 51 7.98 -30.84 -23.22
N PRO A 52 9.10 -31.53 -22.98
CA PRO A 52 9.60 -32.53 -23.92
C PRO A 52 8.77 -33.82 -23.97
N LYS A 53 7.88 -34.04 -22.99
CA LYS A 53 7.00 -35.20 -22.88
C LYS A 53 5.55 -34.78 -22.63
N PRO A 54 4.89 -34.13 -23.61
CA PRO A 54 3.51 -33.72 -23.46
C PRO A 54 2.60 -34.95 -23.30
N ASN A 55 1.48 -34.77 -22.59
CA ASN A 55 0.54 -35.85 -22.41
C ASN A 55 -0.11 -36.25 -23.76
N PRO A 56 0.10 -37.48 -24.28
CA PRO A 56 -0.40 -37.90 -25.59
C PRO A 56 -1.93 -37.80 -25.71
N ARG A 57 -2.68 -37.92 -24.58
CA ARG A 57 -4.14 -37.83 -24.59
C ARG A 57 -4.66 -36.43 -24.89
N LEU A 58 -3.80 -35.41 -24.78
CA LEU A 58 -4.13 -34.00 -25.03
C LEU A 58 -3.72 -33.55 -26.44
N ASP A 59 -3.01 -34.38 -27.20
CA ASP A 59 -2.42 -33.98 -28.49
C ASP A 59 -3.48 -33.43 -29.46
N ASN A 60 -4.61 -34.10 -29.63
CA ASN A 60 -5.71 -33.64 -30.49
C ASN A 60 -6.41 -32.38 -30.02
N ARG A 61 -6.22 -31.96 -28.75
CA ARG A 61 -6.84 -30.75 -28.16
C ARG A 61 -5.83 -29.61 -27.99
N MET A 62 -4.55 -29.90 -28.21
CA MET A 62 -3.48 -28.94 -28.06
C MET A 62 -3.57 -27.92 -29.20
N ARG A 63 -3.49 -26.64 -28.84
CA ARG A 63 -3.52 -25.51 -29.79
C ARG A 63 -2.10 -25.00 -30.02
N ASP A 64 -1.93 -24.25 -31.08
CA ASP A 64 -0.68 -23.57 -31.38
C ASP A 64 -0.63 -22.23 -30.67
N ILE A 65 0.57 -21.74 -30.35
CA ILE A 65 0.81 -20.37 -29.92
C ILE A 65 0.54 -19.45 -31.11
N GLU A 66 -0.20 -18.35 -30.90
CA GLU A 66 -0.49 -17.40 -31.99
C GLU A 66 0.73 -16.55 -32.34
N GLY A 67 1.51 -16.12 -31.33
CA GLY A 67 2.73 -15.35 -31.55
C GLY A 67 3.48 -15.04 -30.28
N LYS A 68 4.74 -14.66 -30.42
CA LYS A 68 5.59 -14.10 -29.40
C LYS A 68 5.43 -12.58 -29.37
N LEU A 69 5.32 -12.00 -28.18
CA LEU A 69 5.33 -10.55 -28.03
C LEU A 69 6.76 -10.02 -28.09
N ASP A 70 6.97 -8.91 -28.82
CA ASP A 70 8.27 -8.24 -28.92
C ASP A 70 8.50 -7.35 -27.69
N ILE A 71 8.66 -7.99 -26.54
CA ILE A 71 8.97 -7.38 -25.25
C ILE A 71 9.94 -8.29 -24.49
N PRO A 72 10.75 -7.74 -23.55
CA PRO A 72 11.69 -8.53 -22.78
C PRO A 72 11.02 -9.68 -22.02
N PRO A 73 11.65 -10.86 -21.93
CA PRO A 73 11.12 -12.00 -21.19
C PRO A 73 11.14 -11.75 -19.67
N LEU A 74 10.23 -12.41 -18.97
CA LEU A 74 10.29 -12.44 -17.50
C LEU A 74 11.51 -13.22 -17.04
N LYS A 75 12.41 -12.55 -16.34
CA LYS A 75 13.65 -13.14 -15.82
C LYS A 75 13.39 -14.32 -14.86
N PRO A 76 14.34 -15.25 -14.72
CA PRO A 76 14.21 -16.39 -13.81
C PRO A 76 13.92 -15.98 -12.36
N GLU A 77 14.53 -14.88 -11.88
CA GLU A 77 14.34 -14.37 -10.51
C GLU A 77 12.86 -13.99 -10.24
N LEU A 78 12.21 -13.35 -11.22
CA LEU A 78 10.80 -12.99 -11.09
C LEU A 78 9.89 -14.21 -11.18
N ARG A 79 10.18 -15.16 -12.08
CA ARG A 79 9.41 -16.40 -12.21
C ARG A 79 9.52 -17.25 -10.93
N ASN A 80 10.72 -17.41 -10.40
CA ASN A 80 10.97 -18.10 -9.12
C ASN A 80 10.27 -17.39 -7.95
N PHE A 81 10.25 -16.06 -7.96
CA PHE A 81 9.52 -15.28 -6.96
C PHE A 81 8.00 -15.50 -7.05
N ILE A 82 7.43 -15.55 -8.26
CA ILE A 82 6.02 -15.86 -8.48
C ILE A 82 5.68 -17.26 -7.96
N ASP A 83 6.50 -18.28 -8.27
CA ASP A 83 6.33 -19.64 -7.79
C ASP A 83 6.42 -19.72 -6.25
N TRP A 84 7.38 -19.00 -5.67
CA TRP A 84 7.55 -18.95 -4.22
C TRP A 84 6.34 -18.29 -3.52
N VAL A 85 5.87 -17.14 -4.02
CA VAL A 85 4.69 -16.44 -3.47
C VAL A 85 3.43 -17.30 -3.59
N SER A 86 3.23 -17.97 -4.74
CA SER A 86 2.14 -18.93 -4.93
C SER A 86 2.18 -20.05 -3.91
N THR A 87 3.35 -20.64 -3.70
CA THR A 87 3.57 -21.72 -2.74
C THR A 87 3.34 -21.27 -1.31
N TYR A 88 3.84 -20.10 -0.95
CA TYR A 88 3.74 -19.53 0.39
C TYR A 88 2.31 -19.15 0.75
N THR A 89 1.60 -18.48 -0.16
CA THR A 89 0.24 -17.97 0.08
C THR A 89 -0.87 -18.98 -0.21
N LEU A 90 -0.55 -20.17 -0.72
CA LEU A 90 -1.50 -21.15 -1.25
C LEU A 90 -2.41 -20.57 -2.35
N SER A 91 -1.92 -19.60 -3.07
CA SER A 91 -2.66 -18.96 -4.16
C SER A 91 -2.26 -19.59 -5.50
N PRO A 92 -3.19 -19.79 -6.45
CA PRO A 92 -2.85 -20.31 -7.78
C PRO A 92 -1.78 -19.45 -8.45
N ARG A 93 -0.79 -20.08 -9.11
CA ARG A 93 0.30 -19.39 -9.83
C ARG A 93 -0.20 -18.35 -10.81
N GLY A 94 -1.26 -18.65 -11.57
CA GLY A 94 -1.85 -17.71 -12.50
C GLY A 94 -2.45 -16.47 -11.82
N THR A 95 -2.93 -16.59 -10.56
CA THR A 95 -3.37 -15.43 -9.76
C THR A 95 -2.19 -14.54 -9.39
N VAL A 96 -1.03 -15.14 -9.05
CA VAL A 96 0.19 -14.39 -8.73
C VAL A 96 0.79 -13.77 -10.00
N LEU A 97 0.85 -14.52 -11.11
CA LEU A 97 1.29 -14.00 -12.41
C LEU A 97 0.46 -12.80 -12.86
N ARG A 98 -0.85 -12.80 -12.59
CA ARG A 98 -1.72 -11.65 -12.90
C ARG A 98 -1.27 -10.35 -12.21
N MET A 99 -0.57 -10.43 -11.07
CA MET A 99 -0.02 -9.23 -10.42
C MET A 99 1.14 -8.63 -11.22
N ALA A 100 1.92 -9.47 -11.91
CA ALA A 100 2.99 -9.03 -12.81
C ALA A 100 2.46 -8.55 -14.18
N LEU A 101 1.26 -9.00 -14.59
CA LEU A 101 0.68 -8.74 -15.92
C LEU A 101 -0.66 -8.00 -15.82
N ARG A 102 -0.75 -6.95 -14.99
CA ARG A 102 -1.99 -6.17 -14.74
C ARG A 102 -2.45 -5.26 -15.89
N MET A 103 -1.71 -5.20 -16.98
CA MET A 103 -1.98 -4.31 -18.11
C MET A 103 -2.93 -4.89 -19.15
N GLY A 104 -3.26 -6.18 -19.06
CA GLY A 104 -4.18 -6.88 -19.97
C GLY A 104 -3.72 -6.78 -21.43
N GLU A 105 -4.62 -6.42 -22.33
CA GLU A 105 -4.39 -6.31 -23.79
C GLU A 105 -3.49 -5.13 -24.20
N HIS A 106 -3.07 -4.28 -23.25
CA HIS A 106 -2.18 -3.14 -23.53
C HIS A 106 -0.68 -3.54 -23.53
N LEU A 107 -0.34 -4.78 -23.20
CA LEU A 107 1.01 -5.31 -23.37
C LEU A 107 1.28 -5.53 -24.86
N GLY A 108 2.24 -4.81 -25.39
CA GLY A 108 2.67 -4.90 -26.77
C GLY A 108 3.74 -3.86 -27.07
N PRO A 109 4.30 -3.85 -28.28
CA PRO A 109 5.29 -2.86 -28.67
C PRO A 109 4.71 -1.45 -28.52
N ALA A 110 5.54 -0.54 -28.06
CA ALA A 110 5.15 0.86 -27.95
C ALA A 110 4.69 1.38 -29.31
N ARG A 111 3.57 2.09 -29.34
CA ARG A 111 3.12 2.73 -30.60
C ARG A 111 4.21 3.65 -31.08
N GLN A 112 4.55 3.53 -32.37
CA GLN A 112 5.49 4.42 -33.02
C GLN A 112 5.04 5.87 -32.87
N ARG A 113 5.91 6.70 -32.35
CA ARG A 113 5.72 8.15 -32.27
C ARG A 113 6.24 8.75 -33.57
N ILE A 114 5.36 9.37 -34.33
CA ILE A 114 5.75 10.04 -35.58
C ILE A 114 6.22 11.45 -35.23
N GLY A 115 7.42 11.76 -35.64
CA GLY A 115 8.00 13.10 -35.59
C GLY A 115 8.07 13.73 -36.96
N VAL A 116 8.30 15.04 -36.96
CA VAL A 116 8.53 15.85 -38.16
C VAL A 116 9.71 16.77 -37.94
N ARG A 117 10.48 17.00 -39.00
CA ARG A 117 11.56 18.01 -39.06
C ARG A 117 11.57 18.70 -40.39
N LEU A 118 12.26 19.85 -40.49
CA LEU A 118 12.49 20.51 -41.77
C LEU A 118 13.27 19.63 -42.76
N ALA A 119 12.80 19.54 -44.00
CA ALA A 119 13.43 18.81 -45.08
C ALA A 119 14.11 19.75 -46.12
N GLY A 120 13.96 21.08 -45.96
CA GLY A 120 14.59 22.07 -46.80
C GLY A 120 13.77 22.51 -48.02
N GLY A 121 12.64 21.87 -48.32
CA GLY A 121 11.73 22.27 -49.39
C GLY A 121 10.90 23.52 -49.00
N ALA A 122 10.68 24.43 -49.94
CA ALA A 122 9.79 25.57 -49.72
C ALA A 122 8.31 25.14 -49.85
N PRO A 123 7.39 25.58 -48.98
CA PRO A 123 5.98 25.23 -49.08
C PRO A 123 5.35 25.90 -50.31
N LYS A 124 4.46 25.21 -51.02
CA LYS A 124 3.75 25.73 -52.21
C LYS A 124 2.96 27.00 -51.92
N ARG A 125 2.47 27.16 -50.69
CA ARG A 125 1.75 28.35 -50.24
C ARG A 125 2.09 28.62 -48.77
N MET A 126 2.56 29.83 -48.46
CA MET A 126 2.77 30.24 -47.08
C MET A 126 1.47 30.81 -46.51
N THR A 127 1.14 30.40 -45.30
CA THR A 127 0.04 30.93 -44.50
C THR A 127 0.54 31.17 -43.08
N ALA A 128 -0.11 32.09 -42.34
CA ALA A 128 0.28 32.40 -40.96
C ALA A 128 0.36 31.14 -40.06
N ALA A 129 -0.47 30.14 -40.32
CA ALA A 129 -0.43 28.85 -39.62
C ALA A 129 0.82 28.01 -39.95
N ARG A 130 1.19 27.98 -41.24
CA ARG A 130 2.39 27.28 -41.70
C ARG A 130 3.66 27.99 -41.26
N GLU A 131 3.65 29.35 -41.25
CA GLU A 131 4.78 30.15 -40.77
C GLU A 131 5.08 29.89 -39.29
N ARG A 132 4.05 29.90 -38.41
CA ARG A 132 4.22 29.51 -36.99
C ARG A 132 4.80 28.11 -36.83
N LEU A 133 4.28 27.14 -37.59
CA LEU A 133 4.73 25.76 -37.54
C LEU A 133 6.21 25.60 -37.98
N LEU A 134 6.60 26.28 -39.07
CA LEU A 134 7.97 26.23 -39.56
C LEU A 134 8.94 26.98 -38.64
N ALA A 135 8.48 28.04 -37.94
CA ALA A 135 9.27 28.73 -36.92
C ALA A 135 9.58 27.81 -35.73
N LEU A 136 8.64 26.96 -35.29
CA LEU A 136 8.87 25.98 -34.23
C LEU A 136 9.88 24.88 -34.63
N LEU A 137 9.99 24.57 -35.89
CA LEU A 137 10.90 23.56 -36.43
C LEU A 137 12.23 24.15 -36.93
N ALA A 138 12.46 25.46 -36.75
CA ALA A 138 13.65 26.20 -37.26
C ALA A 138 14.96 25.72 -36.59
N ASP A 139 14.89 25.02 -35.45
CA ASP A 139 16.03 24.39 -34.77
C ASP A 139 16.61 23.18 -35.55
N GLY A 140 15.90 22.71 -36.58
CA GLY A 140 16.28 21.55 -37.40
C GLY A 140 16.14 20.21 -36.71
N LEU A 141 15.64 20.19 -35.46
CA LEU A 141 15.41 18.96 -34.69
C LEU A 141 14.09 18.28 -35.08
N ALA A 142 13.98 17.04 -34.74
CA ALA A 142 12.75 16.30 -34.95
C ALA A 142 11.82 16.44 -33.73
N HIS A 143 10.65 17.00 -33.96
CA HIS A 143 9.62 17.22 -32.93
C HIS A 143 8.43 16.26 -33.14
N GLY A 144 7.72 15.93 -32.07
CA GLY A 144 6.51 15.10 -32.17
C GLY A 144 5.44 15.76 -33.01
N LYS A 145 4.93 15.09 -34.04
CA LYS A 145 3.96 15.62 -34.99
C LYS A 145 2.71 16.24 -34.32
N ARG A 146 2.21 15.60 -33.24
CA ARG A 146 1.05 16.08 -32.48
C ARG A 146 1.41 17.28 -31.60
N ASP A 147 2.59 17.24 -30.99
CA ASP A 147 3.06 18.27 -30.07
C ASP A 147 3.23 19.59 -30.83
N VAL A 148 3.89 19.52 -32.02
CA VAL A 148 4.05 20.69 -32.89
C VAL A 148 2.70 21.19 -33.42
N ALA A 149 1.76 20.30 -33.75
CA ALA A 149 0.44 20.70 -34.20
C ALA A 149 -0.31 21.49 -33.12
N GLU A 150 -0.23 21.04 -31.86
CA GLU A 150 -0.86 21.67 -30.70
C GLU A 150 -0.19 23.04 -30.40
N GLU A 151 1.12 23.08 -30.35
CA GLU A 151 1.88 24.29 -30.05
C GLU A 151 1.75 25.38 -31.16
N ALA A 152 1.73 24.97 -32.43
CA ALA A 152 1.48 25.89 -33.55
C ALA A 152 0.01 26.30 -33.67
N GLY A 153 -0.92 25.64 -32.96
CA GLY A 153 -2.36 25.85 -33.09
C GLY A 153 -2.90 25.44 -34.46
N VAL A 154 -2.40 24.30 -35.01
CA VAL A 154 -2.78 23.82 -36.35
C VAL A 154 -3.30 22.39 -36.27
N SER A 155 -4.09 21.98 -37.28
CA SER A 155 -4.47 20.54 -37.39
C SER A 155 -3.32 19.69 -37.92
N VAL A 156 -3.30 18.44 -37.56
CA VAL A 156 -2.30 17.45 -38.06
C VAL A 156 -2.30 17.38 -39.59
N GLY A 157 -3.46 17.61 -40.25
CA GLY A 157 -3.56 17.66 -41.70
C GLY A 157 -2.75 18.76 -42.36
N VAL A 158 -2.46 19.88 -41.68
CA VAL A 158 -1.57 20.92 -42.18
C VAL A 158 -0.12 20.41 -42.26
N ILE A 159 0.27 19.62 -41.25
CA ILE A 159 1.60 18.99 -41.21
C ILE A 159 1.71 17.94 -42.31
N ASP A 160 0.66 17.10 -42.49
CA ASP A 160 0.65 16.09 -43.57
C ASP A 160 0.80 16.73 -44.94
N GLY A 161 0.09 17.82 -45.18
CA GLY A 161 0.24 18.59 -46.43
C GLY A 161 1.66 19.11 -46.66
N LEU A 162 2.37 19.57 -45.63
CA LEU A 162 3.76 19.99 -45.74
C LEU A 162 4.74 18.86 -45.90
N VAL A 163 4.43 17.66 -45.37
CA VAL A 163 5.19 16.42 -45.61
C VAL A 163 5.02 16.01 -47.08
N ASP A 164 3.79 16.03 -47.61
CA ASP A 164 3.49 15.69 -49.00
C ASP A 164 4.12 16.67 -49.98
N GLU A 165 4.27 17.96 -49.60
CA GLU A 165 4.97 18.97 -50.35
C GLU A 165 6.49 18.86 -50.27
N GLY A 166 7.07 18.00 -49.43
CA GLY A 166 8.50 17.85 -49.23
C GLY A 166 9.15 18.94 -48.38
N THR A 167 8.36 19.83 -47.77
CA THR A 167 8.84 20.87 -46.86
C THR A 167 9.25 20.28 -45.53
N LEU A 168 8.50 19.27 -45.04
CA LEU A 168 8.77 18.50 -43.82
C LEU A 168 9.08 17.04 -44.16
N GLN A 169 9.92 16.43 -43.33
CA GLN A 169 10.19 15.01 -43.35
C GLN A 169 9.55 14.34 -42.13
N SER A 170 8.76 13.31 -42.36
CA SER A 170 8.23 12.44 -41.30
C SER A 170 9.26 11.37 -40.95
N LEU A 171 9.43 11.10 -39.63
CA LEU A 171 10.33 10.08 -39.12
C LEU A 171 9.75 9.45 -37.85
N VAL A 172 10.24 8.25 -37.54
CA VAL A 172 9.85 7.56 -36.29
C VAL A 172 10.72 8.09 -35.15
N LEU A 173 10.07 8.67 -34.15
CA LEU A 173 10.73 9.08 -32.91
C LEU A 173 10.76 7.90 -31.91
N PRO A 174 11.78 7.90 -31.03
CA PRO A 174 11.74 7.00 -29.89
C PRO A 174 10.47 7.25 -29.05
N PRO A 175 9.94 6.22 -28.39
CA PRO A 175 8.80 6.39 -27.49
C PRO A 175 9.14 7.44 -26.42
N GLU A 176 8.16 8.27 -26.08
CA GLU A 176 8.32 9.24 -25.01
C GLU A 176 8.68 8.54 -23.69
N PRO A 177 9.75 8.95 -23.01
CA PRO A 177 10.14 8.32 -21.76
C PRO A 177 9.03 8.47 -20.71
N VAL A 178 8.82 7.45 -19.91
CA VAL A 178 7.85 7.46 -18.79
C VAL A 178 8.29 8.43 -17.69
N ALA A 179 9.59 8.50 -17.46
CA ALA A 179 10.24 9.45 -16.59
C ALA A 179 11.60 9.81 -17.20
N ARG A 180 12.07 11.02 -16.95
CA ARG A 180 13.44 11.42 -17.30
C ARG A 180 14.43 10.69 -16.40
N ALA A 181 15.67 10.51 -16.86
CA ALA A 181 16.73 9.91 -16.06
C ALA A 181 17.05 10.80 -14.85
N PRO A 182 17.01 10.28 -13.62
CA PRO A 182 17.40 11.02 -12.43
C PRO A 182 18.93 11.20 -12.42
N ASP A 183 19.37 12.41 -12.07
CA ASP A 183 20.78 12.72 -11.91
C ASP A 183 21.20 12.48 -10.43
N PRO A 184 22.06 11.51 -10.14
CA PRO A 184 22.51 11.23 -8.78
C PRO A 184 23.35 12.35 -8.15
N ASP A 185 23.83 13.31 -8.96
CA ASP A 185 24.68 14.41 -8.51
C ASP A 185 24.01 15.80 -8.65
N PHE A 186 22.72 15.84 -8.99
CA PHE A 186 21.96 17.07 -9.21
C PHE A 186 21.95 18.01 -7.99
N SER A 187 21.68 17.49 -6.80
CA SER A 187 21.70 18.27 -5.56
C SER A 187 22.16 17.39 -4.39
N LEU A 188 23.30 17.74 -3.79
CA LEU A 188 23.81 17.02 -2.64
C LEU A 188 23.15 17.54 -1.36
N PRO A 189 22.63 16.66 -0.48
CA PRO A 189 22.00 17.09 0.75
C PRO A 189 23.05 17.59 1.77
N ASP A 190 22.70 18.64 2.49
CA ASP A 190 23.43 19.05 3.69
C ASP A 190 22.99 18.15 4.87
N PHE A 191 23.89 17.30 5.30
CA PHE A 191 23.64 16.30 6.34
C PHE A 191 24.25 16.71 7.69
N THR A 192 23.50 16.44 8.75
CA THR A 192 24.12 16.37 10.08
C THR A 192 25.14 15.22 10.13
N PRO A 193 26.11 15.24 11.05
CA PRO A 193 27.08 14.14 11.16
C PRO A 193 26.45 12.75 11.23
N ALA A 194 25.40 12.59 12.04
CA ALA A 194 24.67 11.32 12.17
C ALA A 194 23.97 10.88 10.88
N GLN A 195 23.41 11.83 10.11
CA GLN A 195 22.81 11.53 8.81
C GLN A 195 23.88 11.15 7.77
N GLY A 196 25.03 11.85 7.77
CA GLY A 196 26.15 11.55 6.89
C GLY A 196 26.72 10.15 7.15
N GLU A 197 26.92 9.78 8.41
CA GLU A 197 27.35 8.43 8.81
C GLU A 197 26.33 7.36 8.37
N ALA A 198 25.05 7.62 8.56
CA ALA A 198 23.98 6.70 8.15
C ALA A 198 23.91 6.55 6.62
N ALA A 199 24.00 7.65 5.86
CA ALA A 199 24.05 7.64 4.41
C ALA A 199 25.26 6.86 3.89
N HIS A 200 26.44 7.13 4.45
CA HIS A 200 27.67 6.40 4.12
C HIS A 200 27.52 4.89 4.37
N ALA A 201 26.98 4.50 5.53
CA ALA A 201 26.76 3.10 5.89
C ALA A 201 25.77 2.39 4.92
N LEU A 202 24.76 3.10 4.39
CA LEU A 202 23.87 2.57 3.38
C LEU A 202 24.54 2.46 2.01
N CYS A 203 25.31 3.47 1.59
CA CYS A 203 26.09 3.44 0.36
C CYS A 203 27.10 2.30 0.36
N GLU A 204 27.84 2.11 1.45
CA GLU A 204 28.75 0.96 1.61
C GLU A 204 28.02 -0.38 1.49
N ALA A 205 26.84 -0.48 2.10
CA ALA A 205 26.03 -1.69 2.02
C ALA A 205 25.62 -1.98 0.56
N VAL A 206 25.16 -0.97 -0.16
CA VAL A 206 24.84 -1.06 -1.60
C VAL A 206 26.09 -1.40 -2.42
N ALA A 207 27.21 -0.75 -2.13
CA ALA A 207 28.49 -0.95 -2.84
C ALA A 207 29.02 -2.37 -2.70
N ARG A 208 28.84 -2.98 -1.53
CA ARG A 208 29.25 -4.38 -1.26
C ARG A 208 28.47 -5.37 -2.11
N GLY A 209 27.20 -5.05 -2.43
CA GLY A 209 26.31 -5.97 -3.12
C GLY A 209 25.94 -7.19 -2.28
N GLY A 210 25.33 -8.19 -2.93
CA GLY A 210 24.85 -9.38 -2.26
C GLY A 210 23.64 -9.15 -1.35
N TYR A 211 22.98 -10.23 -0.94
CA TYR A 211 21.82 -10.14 -0.09
C TYR A 211 22.17 -9.79 1.36
N HIS A 212 21.69 -8.66 1.82
CA HIS A 212 21.64 -8.30 3.23
C HIS A 212 20.48 -7.34 3.49
N VAL A 213 20.00 -7.33 4.73
CA VAL A 213 18.91 -6.47 5.17
C VAL A 213 19.47 -5.42 6.14
N THR A 214 19.21 -4.14 5.83
CA THR A 214 19.53 -3.03 6.71
C THR A 214 18.25 -2.38 7.21
N LEU A 215 18.10 -2.24 8.52
CA LEU A 215 17.07 -1.43 9.15
C LEU A 215 17.60 -0.01 9.34
N LEU A 216 17.04 0.95 8.62
CA LEU A 216 17.22 2.38 8.89
C LEU A 216 16.20 2.80 9.95
N ASP A 217 16.64 2.78 11.19
CA ASP A 217 15.85 3.08 12.38
C ASP A 217 16.07 4.53 12.81
N GLY A 218 15.07 5.36 12.76
CA GLY A 218 15.22 6.76 13.12
C GLY A 218 13.94 7.38 13.60
N VAL A 219 14.04 8.33 14.54
CA VAL A 219 12.88 9.05 15.07
C VAL A 219 12.07 9.73 13.95
N THR A 220 10.83 10.05 14.24
CA THR A 220 9.97 10.79 13.30
C THR A 220 10.58 12.17 13.03
N GLY A 221 10.78 12.51 11.74
CA GLY A 221 11.44 13.76 11.36
C GLY A 221 12.98 13.72 11.33
N ALA A 222 13.60 12.54 11.44
CA ALA A 222 15.08 12.39 11.38
C ALA A 222 15.65 12.54 9.95
N GLY A 223 14.84 12.79 8.93
CA GLY A 223 15.31 12.89 7.55
C GLY A 223 15.64 11.55 6.88
N LYS A 224 15.04 10.45 7.34
CA LYS A 224 15.29 9.09 6.81
C LYS A 224 15.21 9.01 5.29
N THR A 225 14.22 9.71 4.67
CA THR A 225 14.03 9.74 3.22
C THR A 225 15.25 10.30 2.50
N ARG A 226 15.80 11.41 2.97
CA ARG A 226 17.02 12.01 2.40
C ARG A 226 18.21 11.07 2.53
N VAL A 227 18.32 10.37 3.65
CA VAL A 227 19.41 9.42 3.93
C VAL A 227 19.35 8.21 2.98
N TYR A 228 18.20 7.57 2.80
CA TYR A 228 18.16 6.42 1.89
C TYR A 228 18.17 6.83 0.40
N PHE A 229 17.88 8.08 0.06
CA PHE A 229 18.10 8.57 -1.31
C PHE A 229 19.56 8.50 -1.72
N GLU A 230 20.51 8.57 -0.81
CA GLU A 230 21.93 8.37 -1.15
C GLU A 230 22.22 6.93 -1.57
N ALA A 231 21.58 5.94 -0.94
CA ALA A 231 21.65 4.56 -1.41
C ALA A 231 21.04 4.37 -2.80
N VAL A 232 19.93 5.10 -3.09
CA VAL A 232 19.32 5.13 -4.43
C VAL A 232 20.28 5.80 -5.43
N ALA A 233 20.91 6.92 -5.07
CA ALA A 233 21.90 7.60 -5.90
C ALA A 233 23.08 6.68 -6.27
N GLU A 234 23.57 5.90 -5.29
CA GLU A 234 24.66 4.94 -5.51
C GLU A 234 24.25 3.85 -6.52
N ILE A 235 23.00 3.36 -6.46
CA ILE A 235 22.48 2.39 -7.44
C ILE A 235 22.37 3.00 -8.84
N ILE A 236 21.94 4.27 -8.94
CA ILE A 236 21.88 4.97 -10.23
C ILE A 236 23.28 5.11 -10.84
N ARG A 237 24.29 5.52 -10.06
CA ARG A 237 25.70 5.60 -10.51
C ARG A 237 26.23 4.27 -11.02
N ARG A 238 25.74 3.16 -10.48
CA ARG A 238 26.07 1.80 -10.92
C ARG A 238 25.31 1.32 -12.14
N GLY A 239 24.43 2.15 -12.71
CA GLY A 239 23.59 1.79 -13.87
C GLY A 239 22.51 0.75 -13.57
N LYS A 240 22.17 0.51 -12.28
CA LYS A 240 21.16 -0.44 -11.85
C LYS A 240 19.84 0.23 -11.51
N GLN A 241 18.81 -0.58 -11.33
CA GLN A 241 17.47 -0.11 -10.98
C GLN A 241 17.23 -0.18 -9.48
N ALA A 242 16.51 0.81 -8.93
CA ALA A 242 16.04 0.83 -7.56
C ALA A 242 14.50 0.77 -7.50
N LEU A 243 13.99 -0.03 -6.56
CA LEU A 243 12.59 -0.03 -6.18
C LEU A 243 12.43 0.61 -4.81
N VAL A 244 11.65 1.67 -4.73
CA VAL A 244 11.23 2.28 -3.47
C VAL A 244 9.75 1.97 -3.25
N LEU A 245 9.47 1.11 -2.28
CA LEU A 245 8.11 0.83 -1.84
C LEU A 245 7.69 1.86 -0.80
N VAL A 246 6.53 2.46 -1.03
CA VAL A 246 5.89 3.38 -0.10
C VAL A 246 4.44 2.94 0.12
N PRO A 247 3.83 3.19 1.29
CA PRO A 247 2.38 3.03 1.46
C PRO A 247 1.63 3.86 0.40
N GLU A 248 0.56 3.33 -0.18
CA GLU A 248 -0.13 3.97 -1.34
C GLU A 248 -0.54 5.42 -1.05
N ILE A 249 -0.89 5.73 0.21
CA ILE A 249 -1.24 7.08 0.69
C ILE A 249 0.00 7.97 0.82
N ALA A 250 1.20 7.41 0.98
CA ALA A 250 2.45 8.15 1.13
C ALA A 250 3.10 8.58 -0.21
N LEU A 251 2.55 8.16 -1.35
CA LEU A 251 2.85 8.71 -2.69
C LEU A 251 2.25 10.13 -2.80
N THR A 252 2.68 11.00 -1.90
CA THR A 252 2.25 12.40 -1.86
C THR A 252 3.09 13.26 -2.78
N THR A 253 2.53 14.39 -3.19
CA THR A 253 3.27 15.42 -3.92
C THR A 253 4.58 15.76 -3.21
N GLN A 254 4.55 15.88 -1.88
CA GLN A 254 5.73 16.17 -1.06
C GLN A 254 6.86 15.13 -1.19
N PHE A 255 6.54 13.84 -1.26
CA PHE A 255 7.56 12.80 -1.49
C PHE A 255 8.17 12.93 -2.89
N LEU A 256 7.31 13.12 -3.90
CA LEU A 256 7.74 13.27 -5.29
C LEU A 256 8.56 14.54 -5.50
N ASP A 257 8.21 15.62 -4.83
CA ASP A 257 8.95 16.88 -4.87
C ASP A 257 10.30 16.77 -4.16
N CYS A 258 10.36 16.10 -3.00
CA CYS A 258 11.62 15.81 -2.31
C CYS A 258 12.56 14.94 -3.18
N PHE A 259 11.99 14.00 -3.95
CA PHE A 259 12.76 13.23 -4.92
C PHE A 259 13.26 14.15 -6.06
N ALA A 260 12.39 15.01 -6.59
CA ALA A 260 12.77 15.94 -7.66
C ALA A 260 13.82 16.97 -7.22
N GLU A 261 13.73 17.46 -5.98
CA GLU A 261 14.77 18.32 -5.38
C GLU A 261 16.14 17.63 -5.32
N ARG A 262 16.16 16.32 -5.01
CA ARG A 262 17.41 15.55 -4.90
C ARG A 262 17.98 15.12 -6.25
N PHE A 263 17.12 14.78 -7.22
CA PHE A 263 17.53 14.12 -8.48
C PHE A 263 17.21 14.93 -9.76
N GLY A 264 16.66 16.15 -9.63
CA GLY A 264 16.31 17.03 -10.76
C GLY A 264 15.05 16.65 -11.52
N VAL A 265 14.47 15.47 -11.28
CA VAL A 265 13.29 14.94 -11.97
C VAL A 265 12.42 14.11 -11.04
N ARG A 266 11.13 13.96 -11.37
CA ARG A 266 10.25 13.03 -10.65
C ARG A 266 10.54 11.58 -11.06
N PRO A 267 10.40 10.61 -10.14
CA PRO A 267 10.60 9.19 -10.43
C PRO A 267 9.46 8.63 -11.27
N ALA A 268 9.63 7.46 -11.86
CA ALA A 268 8.51 6.72 -12.41
C ALA A 268 7.64 6.14 -11.28
N GLU A 269 6.33 6.33 -11.39
CA GLU A 269 5.36 5.92 -10.38
C GLU A 269 4.67 4.60 -10.75
N TRP A 270 4.29 3.80 -9.71
CA TRP A 270 3.52 2.59 -9.88
C TRP A 270 2.47 2.42 -8.78
N HIS A 271 1.20 2.75 -9.10
CA HIS A 271 0.08 2.68 -8.17
C HIS A 271 -1.25 2.35 -8.86
N SER A 272 -2.31 2.16 -8.08
CA SER A 272 -3.62 1.71 -8.56
C SER A 272 -4.35 2.70 -9.47
N GLN A 273 -4.04 3.97 -9.38
CA GLN A 273 -4.71 5.05 -10.14
C GLN A 273 -4.13 5.28 -11.54
N LEU A 274 -2.96 4.71 -11.86
CA LEU A 274 -2.39 4.84 -13.21
C LEU A 274 -3.33 4.20 -14.26
N SER A 275 -3.50 4.89 -15.39
CA SER A 275 -4.21 4.33 -16.53
C SER A 275 -3.54 3.05 -17.06
N HIS A 276 -4.31 2.16 -17.67
CA HIS A 276 -3.78 0.91 -18.21
C HIS A 276 -2.66 1.14 -19.25
N ARG A 277 -2.76 2.20 -20.06
CA ARG A 277 -1.73 2.58 -21.03
C ARG A 277 -0.44 3.02 -20.36
N LEU A 278 -0.53 3.88 -19.35
CA LEU A 278 0.64 4.35 -18.62
C LEU A 278 1.30 3.19 -17.86
N ARG A 279 0.52 2.29 -17.25
CA ARG A 279 1.04 1.06 -16.64
C ARG A 279 1.81 0.21 -17.64
N ALA A 280 1.28 0.00 -18.86
CA ALA A 280 1.96 -0.78 -19.88
C ALA A 280 3.28 -0.12 -20.32
N ARG A 281 3.28 1.21 -20.49
CA ARG A 281 4.52 1.96 -20.79
C ARG A 281 5.54 1.84 -19.67
N THR A 282 5.11 2.05 -18.40
CA THR A 282 5.98 1.92 -17.22
C THR A 282 6.52 0.49 -17.10
N TRP A 283 5.67 -0.51 -17.30
CA TRP A 283 6.08 -1.92 -17.27
C TRP A 283 7.17 -2.22 -18.31
N ASN A 284 6.98 -1.79 -19.56
CA ASN A 284 7.97 -1.94 -20.63
C ASN A 284 9.27 -1.16 -20.32
N ALA A 285 9.15 0.07 -19.78
CA ALA A 285 10.31 0.87 -19.40
C ALA A 285 11.13 0.21 -18.27
N VAL A 286 10.47 -0.46 -17.33
CA VAL A 286 11.14 -1.25 -16.28
C VAL A 286 11.80 -2.49 -16.88
N ALA A 287 11.09 -3.21 -17.77
CA ALA A 287 11.59 -4.42 -18.42
C ALA A 287 12.80 -4.18 -19.32
N THR A 288 12.86 -3.02 -19.96
CA THR A 288 13.99 -2.61 -20.83
C THR A 288 15.12 -1.91 -20.07
N GLY A 289 14.94 -1.58 -18.79
CA GLY A 289 15.93 -0.83 -18.00
C GLY A 289 15.97 0.67 -18.35
N SER A 290 15.03 1.20 -19.14
CA SER A 290 14.99 2.61 -19.51
C SER A 290 14.55 3.54 -18.37
N VAL A 291 14.09 2.98 -17.25
CA VAL A 291 13.79 3.67 -16.00
C VAL A 291 14.66 3.10 -14.90
N SER A 292 15.42 3.96 -14.20
CA SER A 292 16.34 3.56 -13.13
C SER A 292 15.69 3.53 -11.74
N VAL A 293 14.66 4.35 -11.48
CA VAL A 293 14.00 4.39 -10.18
C VAL A 293 12.49 4.28 -10.33
N ILE A 294 11.93 3.31 -9.62
CA ILE A 294 10.47 3.12 -9.49
C ILE A 294 10.07 3.40 -8.06
N VAL A 295 9.13 4.30 -7.88
CA VAL A 295 8.46 4.53 -6.60
C VAL A 295 7.04 3.99 -6.70
N GLY A 296 6.65 3.12 -5.79
CA GLY A 296 5.34 2.52 -5.94
C GLY A 296 4.80 1.80 -4.72
N ALA A 297 3.52 1.43 -4.84
CA ALA A 297 2.83 0.62 -3.86
C ALA A 297 3.27 -0.86 -3.95
N ARG A 298 2.77 -1.69 -3.04
CA ARG A 298 3.08 -3.14 -2.91
C ARG A 298 3.13 -3.93 -4.23
N SER A 299 2.33 -3.57 -5.24
CA SER A 299 2.31 -4.28 -6.53
C SER A 299 3.54 -4.03 -7.41
N ALA A 300 4.34 -2.99 -7.12
CA ALA A 300 5.60 -2.74 -7.81
C ALA A 300 6.64 -3.86 -7.61
N LEU A 301 6.48 -4.66 -6.55
CA LEU A 301 7.27 -5.87 -6.32
C LEU A 301 7.22 -6.89 -7.46
N PHE A 302 6.17 -6.88 -8.28
CA PHE A 302 5.97 -7.86 -9.35
C PHE A 302 6.37 -7.33 -10.73
N LEU A 303 6.98 -6.14 -10.81
CA LEU A 303 7.50 -5.59 -12.06
C LEU A 303 8.75 -6.37 -12.54
N PRO A 304 8.95 -6.48 -13.87
CA PRO A 304 10.06 -7.23 -14.46
C PRO A 304 11.31 -6.37 -14.61
N TYR A 305 11.97 -6.05 -13.51
CA TYR A 305 13.19 -5.24 -13.54
C TYR A 305 14.27 -5.86 -14.41
N ALA A 306 14.89 -5.03 -15.28
CA ALA A 306 16.00 -5.44 -16.14
C ALA A 306 17.27 -5.72 -15.30
N ASP A 307 17.59 -4.88 -14.32
CA ASP A 307 18.71 -5.08 -13.38
C ASP A 307 18.41 -4.42 -12.05
N LEU A 308 17.58 -5.08 -11.22
CA LEU A 308 17.26 -4.58 -9.89
C LEU A 308 18.49 -4.69 -8.97
N GLY A 309 18.91 -3.56 -8.39
CA GLY A 309 20.07 -3.49 -7.53
C GLY A 309 19.77 -3.13 -6.08
N LEU A 310 18.58 -2.57 -5.79
CA LEU A 310 18.19 -2.15 -4.44
C LEU A 310 16.68 -2.19 -4.29
N ILE A 311 16.22 -2.64 -3.13
CA ILE A 311 14.83 -2.45 -2.68
C ILE A 311 14.86 -1.61 -1.40
N VAL A 312 14.07 -0.55 -1.36
CA VAL A 312 13.77 0.23 -0.15
C VAL A 312 12.31 0.02 0.22
N VAL A 313 12.03 -0.24 1.48
CA VAL A 313 10.65 -0.32 2.02
C VAL A 313 10.49 0.77 3.07
N ASP A 314 9.89 1.88 2.66
CA ASP A 314 9.65 3.00 3.57
C ASP A 314 8.41 2.74 4.43
N GLU A 315 8.44 3.20 5.69
CA GLU A 315 7.41 2.91 6.70
C GLU A 315 7.07 1.41 6.76
N GLU A 316 8.09 0.52 6.87
CA GLU A 316 7.99 -0.95 6.74
C GLU A 316 6.92 -1.59 7.64
N HIS A 317 6.55 -0.90 8.72
CA HIS A 317 5.55 -1.32 9.69
C HIS A 317 4.10 -1.05 9.23
N ASP A 318 3.91 -0.28 8.13
CA ASP A 318 2.57 0.13 7.71
C ASP A 318 1.68 -1.07 7.33
N PRO A 319 0.48 -1.19 7.93
CA PRO A 319 -0.45 -2.27 7.60
C PRO A 319 -0.94 -2.26 6.15
N ALA A 320 -0.81 -1.15 5.40
CA ALA A 320 -1.16 -1.09 3.98
C ALA A 320 -0.31 -2.02 3.10
N TYR A 321 0.84 -2.48 3.60
CA TYR A 321 1.65 -3.49 2.91
C TYR A 321 1.00 -4.89 2.90
N LYS A 322 0.01 -5.16 3.74
CA LYS A 322 -0.76 -6.41 3.66
C LYS A 322 -1.79 -6.32 2.53
N GLN A 323 -1.73 -7.28 1.60
CA GLN A 323 -2.78 -7.50 0.62
C GLN A 323 -3.81 -8.48 1.16
N GLU A 324 -5.07 -8.08 1.18
CA GLU A 324 -6.16 -8.89 1.73
C GLU A 324 -6.98 -9.61 0.64
N ASP A 325 -6.95 -9.12 -0.59
CA ASP A 325 -7.67 -9.69 -1.73
C ASP A 325 -6.76 -10.49 -2.66
N GLY A 326 -7.26 -11.61 -3.19
CA GLY A 326 -6.53 -12.47 -4.10
C GLY A 326 -5.41 -13.23 -3.39
N ALA A 327 -4.17 -13.10 -3.84
CA ALA A 327 -3.01 -13.65 -3.12
C ALA A 327 -2.72 -12.79 -1.88
N ARG A 328 -2.88 -13.38 -0.70
CA ARG A 328 -2.72 -12.68 0.58
C ARG A 328 -1.27 -12.71 1.03
N TYR A 329 -0.55 -11.62 0.83
CA TYR A 329 0.86 -11.49 1.22
C TYR A 329 1.12 -10.16 1.93
N HIS A 330 2.23 -10.08 2.64
CA HIS A 330 2.76 -8.82 3.20
C HIS A 330 3.93 -8.34 2.34
N ALA A 331 3.82 -7.14 1.75
CA ALA A 331 4.80 -6.66 0.77
C ALA A 331 6.20 -6.48 1.35
N ARG A 332 6.35 -6.02 2.61
CA ARG A 332 7.64 -5.98 3.29
C ARG A 332 8.33 -7.34 3.28
N ASP A 333 7.61 -8.38 3.69
CA ASP A 333 8.19 -9.73 3.80
C ASP A 333 8.52 -10.29 2.41
N MET A 334 7.65 -10.01 1.43
CA MET A 334 7.90 -10.38 0.03
C MET A 334 9.06 -9.60 -0.59
N ALA A 335 9.29 -8.35 -0.17
CA ALA A 335 10.45 -7.56 -0.59
C ALA A 335 11.76 -8.19 -0.10
N VAL A 336 11.78 -8.66 1.15
CA VAL A 336 12.94 -9.41 1.71
C VAL A 336 13.20 -10.70 0.94
N VAL A 337 12.13 -11.45 0.62
CA VAL A 337 12.25 -12.68 -0.20
C VAL A 337 12.76 -12.38 -1.60
N ARG A 338 12.23 -11.32 -2.25
CA ARG A 338 12.66 -10.92 -3.59
C ARG A 338 14.11 -10.45 -3.60
N ALA A 339 14.52 -9.63 -2.60
CA ALA A 339 15.90 -9.19 -2.47
C ALA A 339 16.85 -10.38 -2.31
N ARG A 340 16.46 -11.38 -1.51
CA ARG A 340 17.22 -12.63 -1.34
C ARG A 340 17.31 -13.43 -2.64
N ALA A 341 16.20 -13.55 -3.37
CA ALA A 341 16.16 -14.29 -4.63
C ALA A 341 17.00 -13.62 -5.76
N ALA A 342 17.11 -12.29 -5.72
CA ALA A 342 17.90 -11.49 -6.65
C ALA A 342 19.35 -11.25 -6.16
N ASP A 343 19.70 -11.71 -4.97
CA ASP A 343 20.99 -11.48 -4.31
C ASP A 343 21.39 -10.00 -4.24
N ILE A 344 20.46 -9.16 -3.76
CA ILE A 344 20.63 -7.69 -3.68
C ILE A 344 20.36 -7.16 -2.27
N PRO A 345 20.90 -5.97 -1.92
CA PRO A 345 20.59 -5.29 -0.67
C PRO A 345 19.13 -4.83 -0.60
N ILE A 346 18.63 -4.82 0.65
CA ILE A 346 17.31 -4.23 0.96
C ILE A 346 17.42 -3.35 2.22
N VAL A 347 16.78 -2.17 2.16
CA VAL A 347 16.67 -1.23 3.28
C VAL A 347 15.23 -1.19 3.75
N LEU A 348 15.00 -1.55 5.01
CA LEU A 348 13.73 -1.36 5.71
C LEU A 348 13.82 -0.06 6.52
N VAL A 349 12.85 0.84 6.34
CA VAL A 349 12.89 2.17 6.94
C VAL A 349 11.70 2.35 7.88
N SER A 350 11.95 2.74 9.13
CA SER A 350 10.87 2.98 10.09
C SER A 350 11.32 3.86 11.26
N ALA A 351 10.36 4.60 11.85
CA ALA A 351 10.50 5.21 13.16
C ALA A 351 10.07 4.24 14.28
N THR A 352 9.18 3.33 13.96
CA THR A 352 8.61 2.34 14.88
C THR A 352 8.58 0.98 14.18
N PRO A 353 9.74 0.30 14.05
CA PRO A 353 9.84 -0.96 13.35
C PRO A 353 8.82 -1.98 13.82
N SER A 354 8.38 -2.87 12.93
CA SER A 354 7.56 -4.00 13.36
C SER A 354 8.32 -4.88 14.35
N VAL A 355 7.61 -5.58 15.22
CA VAL A 355 8.24 -6.47 16.22
C VAL A 355 9.08 -7.55 15.54
N GLU A 356 8.68 -8.01 14.35
CA GLU A 356 9.44 -8.95 13.54
C GLU A 356 10.79 -8.37 13.09
N THR A 357 10.78 -7.13 12.61
CA THR A 357 12.00 -6.42 12.18
C THR A 357 12.89 -6.12 13.37
N GLU A 358 12.32 -5.64 14.48
CA GLU A 358 13.04 -5.39 15.73
C GLU A 358 13.76 -6.63 16.28
N VAL A 359 13.05 -7.77 16.32
CA VAL A 359 13.66 -9.06 16.77
C VAL A 359 14.79 -9.51 15.84
N ASN A 360 14.62 -9.34 14.51
CA ASN A 360 15.68 -9.69 13.56
C ASN A 360 16.89 -8.78 13.69
N ALA A 361 16.70 -7.49 13.96
CA ALA A 361 17.80 -6.55 14.24
C ALA A 361 18.51 -6.88 15.55
N ARG A 362 17.77 -7.13 16.64
CA ARG A 362 18.36 -7.55 17.94
C ARG A 362 19.16 -8.85 17.86
N ARG A 363 18.74 -9.77 16.98
CA ARG A 363 19.42 -11.06 16.74
C ARG A 363 20.57 -10.96 15.74
N GLY A 364 20.92 -9.77 15.27
CA GLY A 364 21.99 -9.55 14.30
C GLY A 364 21.73 -10.07 12.89
N ARG A 365 20.47 -10.47 12.57
CA ARG A 365 20.08 -10.89 11.22
C ARG A 365 19.91 -9.71 10.26
N TYR A 366 19.51 -8.56 10.80
CA TYR A 366 19.42 -7.28 10.12
C TYR A 366 20.42 -6.32 10.72
N ARG A 367 21.20 -5.63 9.86
CA ARG A 367 22.08 -4.54 10.30
C ARG A 367 21.21 -3.35 10.69
N ARG A 368 21.45 -2.75 11.85
CA ARG A 368 20.76 -1.52 12.27
C ARG A 368 21.64 -0.31 11.97
N VAL A 369 21.08 0.68 11.29
CA VAL A 369 21.61 2.04 11.14
C VAL A 369 20.63 2.95 11.87
N HIS A 370 21.12 3.73 12.84
CA HIS A 370 20.28 4.47 13.76
C HIS A 370 20.39 5.99 13.57
N LEU A 371 19.26 6.69 13.53
CA LEU A 371 19.14 8.15 13.47
C LEU A 371 18.42 8.64 14.73
N PRO A 372 19.13 8.96 15.81
CA PRO A 372 18.56 9.25 17.13
C PRO A 372 17.89 10.62 17.23
N GLN A 373 18.20 11.57 16.35
CA GLN A 373 17.80 12.96 16.46
C GLN A 373 16.91 13.37 15.28
N ARG A 374 16.04 14.35 15.51
CA ARG A 374 15.30 15.02 14.44
C ARG A 374 16.23 15.87 13.59
N PHE A 375 15.87 16.06 12.33
CA PHE A 375 16.53 17.04 11.47
C PHE A 375 16.11 18.45 11.91
N GLY A 376 17.09 19.35 12.10
CA GLY A 376 16.87 20.69 12.66
C GLY A 376 16.93 20.73 14.19
N SER A 377 16.49 21.84 14.78
CA SER A 377 16.58 22.11 16.24
C SER A 377 15.41 21.56 17.04
N GLY A 378 14.56 20.72 16.44
CA GLY A 378 13.33 20.25 17.08
C GLY A 378 13.55 19.09 18.05
N ASP A 379 13.23 19.27 19.32
CA ASP A 379 13.12 18.18 20.28
C ASP A 379 11.97 17.24 19.95
N LEU A 380 12.04 16.00 20.46
CA LEU A 380 10.86 15.11 20.43
C LEU A 380 9.73 15.72 21.26
N PRO A 381 8.45 15.57 20.83
CA PRO A 381 7.32 16.09 21.58
C PRO A 381 7.26 15.43 22.96
N THR A 382 6.91 16.20 23.97
CA THR A 382 6.50 15.66 25.27
C THR A 382 5.12 15.03 25.13
N ILE A 383 4.91 13.93 25.85
CA ILE A 383 3.63 13.22 25.86
C ILE A 383 3.10 13.21 27.28
N GLU A 384 1.84 13.62 27.45
CA GLU A 384 1.14 13.59 28.72
C GLU A 384 -0.13 12.77 28.62
N ALA A 385 -0.44 12.02 29.66
CA ALA A 385 -1.71 11.30 29.76
C ALA A 385 -2.73 12.12 30.57
N ILE A 386 -3.97 12.19 30.08
CA ILE A 386 -5.12 12.72 30.78
C ILE A 386 -5.94 11.52 31.25
N ASP A 387 -6.02 11.30 32.56
CA ASP A 387 -6.77 10.20 33.15
C ASP A 387 -8.27 10.54 33.15
N LEU A 388 -9.00 9.90 32.22
CA LEU A 388 -10.45 10.13 32.08
C LEU A 388 -11.29 9.66 33.28
N ARG A 389 -10.71 8.91 34.21
CA ARG A 389 -11.39 8.51 35.47
C ARG A 389 -11.49 9.67 36.46
N THR A 390 -10.54 10.59 36.39
CA THR A 390 -10.43 11.75 37.31
C THR A 390 -10.63 13.09 36.62
N GLU A 391 -10.15 13.23 35.39
CA GLU A 391 -10.19 14.47 34.60
C GLU A 391 -11.04 14.33 33.33
N GLY A 392 -12.04 13.44 33.36
CA GLY A 392 -12.86 13.14 32.19
C GLY A 392 -13.73 14.29 31.72
N PRO A 393 -14.20 14.29 30.47
CA PRO A 393 -15.09 15.31 29.93
C PRO A 393 -16.47 15.24 30.57
N PRO A 394 -17.25 16.34 30.57
CA PRO A 394 -18.65 16.34 31.02
C PRO A 394 -19.49 15.32 30.27
N ARG A 395 -20.59 14.86 30.88
CA ARG A 395 -21.47 13.84 30.27
C ARG A 395 -21.93 14.24 28.88
N GLY A 396 -21.64 13.41 27.89
CA GLY A 396 -21.99 13.61 26.47
C GLY A 396 -20.97 14.40 25.66
N ARG A 397 -19.85 14.79 26.27
CA ARG A 397 -18.68 15.41 25.66
C ARG A 397 -17.56 14.37 25.50
N PHE A 398 -16.54 14.71 24.69
CA PHE A 398 -15.39 13.85 24.38
C PHE A 398 -14.04 14.53 24.64
N ILE A 399 -14.02 15.86 24.66
CA ILE A 399 -12.81 16.66 24.92
C ILE A 399 -12.75 16.96 26.43
N ALA A 400 -11.73 16.42 27.11
CA ALA A 400 -11.50 16.70 28.50
C ALA A 400 -11.20 18.21 28.74
N PRO A 401 -11.60 18.79 29.87
CA PRO A 401 -11.36 20.22 30.14
C PRO A 401 -9.89 20.62 30.02
N ARG A 402 -8.98 19.80 30.51
CA ARG A 402 -7.52 20.02 30.36
C ARG A 402 -7.08 20.06 28.90
N LEU A 403 -7.58 19.14 28.05
CA LEU A 403 -7.27 19.17 26.62
C LEU A 403 -7.83 20.43 25.96
N ALA A 404 -9.05 20.85 26.32
CA ALA A 404 -9.65 22.07 25.79
C ALA A 404 -8.81 23.30 26.13
N GLN A 405 -8.34 23.42 27.39
CA GLN A 405 -7.48 24.54 27.82
C GLN A 405 -6.17 24.61 27.01
N VAL A 406 -5.46 23.50 26.84
CA VAL A 406 -4.20 23.52 26.09
C VAL A 406 -4.39 23.79 24.60
N VAL A 407 -5.52 23.33 24.01
CA VAL A 407 -5.90 23.69 22.64
C VAL A 407 -6.16 25.20 22.54
N SER A 408 -6.94 25.79 23.45
CA SER A 408 -7.18 27.24 23.45
C SER A 408 -5.86 28.03 23.52
N HIS A 409 -4.95 27.64 24.39
CA HIS A 409 -3.66 28.32 24.52
C HIS A 409 -2.79 28.22 23.24
N ALA A 410 -2.79 27.06 22.57
CA ALA A 410 -2.10 26.89 21.28
C ALA A 410 -2.69 27.81 20.20
N LEU A 411 -4.03 27.90 20.14
CA LEU A 411 -4.74 28.75 19.18
C LEU A 411 -4.47 30.23 19.43
N GLU A 412 -4.48 30.68 20.70
CA GLU A 412 -4.13 32.06 21.11
C GLU A 412 -2.69 32.42 20.67
N SER A 413 -1.81 31.44 20.64
CA SER A 413 -0.42 31.59 20.18
C SER A 413 -0.27 31.53 18.66
N GLY A 414 -1.37 31.40 17.90
CA GLY A 414 -1.36 31.26 16.43
C GLY A 414 -0.84 29.90 15.92
N GLU A 415 -0.82 28.89 16.80
CA GLU A 415 -0.38 27.53 16.51
C GLU A 415 -1.56 26.65 16.10
N GLN A 416 -1.28 25.55 15.40
CA GLN A 416 -2.28 24.57 14.97
C GLN A 416 -2.39 23.42 15.98
N ALA A 417 -3.61 22.92 16.16
CA ALA A 417 -3.90 21.73 16.96
C ALA A 417 -4.48 20.60 16.11
N LEU A 418 -4.02 19.37 16.37
CA LEU A 418 -4.59 18.14 15.83
C LEU A 418 -5.41 17.42 16.90
N LEU A 419 -6.67 17.17 16.64
CA LEU A 419 -7.51 16.28 17.44
C LEU A 419 -7.66 14.95 16.72
N PHE A 420 -6.98 13.96 17.24
CA PHE A 420 -6.90 12.63 16.61
C PHE A 420 -7.89 11.66 17.23
N LEU A 421 -8.68 10.99 16.37
CA LEU A 421 -9.56 9.91 16.75
C LEU A 421 -9.11 8.59 16.13
N ASN A 422 -8.71 7.64 16.96
CA ASN A 422 -8.31 6.30 16.52
C ASN A 422 -9.54 5.46 16.13
N ARG A 423 -10.07 5.68 14.91
CA ARG A 423 -11.31 5.04 14.45
C ARG A 423 -11.03 3.86 13.52
N ARG A 424 -10.48 2.74 14.02
CA ARG A 424 -10.63 1.45 13.34
C ARG A 424 -11.63 0.60 14.10
N GLY A 425 -12.86 0.49 13.57
CA GLY A 425 -13.83 -0.51 13.97
C GLY A 425 -14.96 -0.06 14.91
N TYR A 426 -15.00 1.19 15.36
CA TYR A 426 -16.13 1.71 16.15
C TYR A 426 -16.71 2.95 15.49
N ALA A 427 -17.61 2.70 14.56
CA ALA A 427 -18.58 3.71 14.15
C ALA A 427 -19.46 4.08 15.36
N PRO A 428 -19.87 5.35 15.54
CA PRO A 428 -20.83 5.69 16.56
C PRO A 428 -22.06 4.84 16.37
N LEU A 429 -22.38 4.05 17.40
CA LEU A 429 -23.55 3.19 17.40
C LEU A 429 -24.79 4.05 17.28
N THR A 430 -25.60 3.82 16.28
CA THR A 430 -26.94 4.42 16.26
C THR A 430 -27.84 3.55 17.13
N LEU A 431 -28.26 4.08 18.27
CA LEU A 431 -29.16 3.39 19.18
C LEU A 431 -30.39 4.20 19.53
N CYS A 432 -31.45 3.50 19.86
CA CYS A 432 -32.67 4.10 20.37
C CYS A 432 -32.49 4.51 21.84
N ARG A 433 -32.70 5.80 22.17
CA ARG A 433 -32.65 6.31 23.54
C ARG A 433 -33.68 5.70 24.48
N SER A 434 -34.83 5.24 23.93
CA SER A 434 -35.92 4.73 24.75
C SER A 434 -35.71 3.28 25.20
N CYS A 435 -35.09 2.43 24.35
CA CYS A 435 -34.97 0.99 24.66
C CYS A 435 -33.57 0.43 24.46
N GLY A 436 -32.58 1.24 24.06
CA GLY A 436 -31.22 0.79 23.82
C GLY A 436 -31.02 -0.04 22.54
N PHE A 437 -32.05 -0.20 21.72
CA PHE A 437 -31.95 -0.97 20.47
C PHE A 437 -30.91 -0.35 19.53
N ARG A 438 -30.02 -1.20 19.01
CA ARG A 438 -28.93 -0.80 18.12
C ARG A 438 -29.26 -1.14 16.67
N LEU A 439 -29.05 -0.20 15.77
CA LEU A 439 -29.25 -0.42 14.33
C LEU A 439 -28.06 -1.17 13.73
N ALA A 440 -28.27 -2.45 13.45
CA ALA A 440 -27.30 -3.30 12.77
C ALA A 440 -27.46 -3.25 11.26
N CYS A 441 -26.41 -3.48 10.52
CA CYS A 441 -26.43 -3.65 9.09
C CYS A 441 -27.12 -4.98 8.71
N PRO A 442 -28.08 -5.01 7.79
CA PRO A 442 -28.70 -6.25 7.37
C PRO A 442 -27.74 -7.18 6.59
N ASN A 443 -26.64 -6.67 6.05
CA ASN A 443 -25.67 -7.45 5.26
C ASN A 443 -24.46 -7.93 6.05
N CYS A 444 -24.26 -7.43 7.26
CA CYS A 444 -23.12 -7.77 8.12
C CYS A 444 -23.41 -7.42 9.59
N ASP A 445 -22.57 -7.93 10.53
CA ASP A 445 -22.72 -7.66 11.97
C ASP A 445 -22.18 -6.28 12.39
N ALA A 446 -21.81 -5.45 11.45
CA ALA A 446 -21.38 -4.10 11.74
C ALA A 446 -22.61 -3.22 12.05
N TRP A 447 -22.39 -2.25 12.93
CA TRP A 447 -23.42 -1.28 13.25
C TRP A 447 -23.53 -0.21 12.17
N LEU A 448 -24.76 0.27 11.91
CA LEU A 448 -24.99 1.39 11.01
C LEU A 448 -24.61 2.71 11.67
N VAL A 449 -23.91 3.54 10.91
CA VAL A 449 -23.47 4.88 11.32
C VAL A 449 -24.39 5.92 10.72
N ASP A 450 -24.81 6.88 11.54
CA ASP A 450 -25.62 8.01 11.07
C ASP A 450 -24.72 9.11 10.48
N HIS A 451 -24.75 9.25 9.16
CA HIS A 451 -24.15 10.38 8.43
C HIS A 451 -25.16 11.53 8.32
N ARG A 452 -25.27 12.35 9.36
CA ARG A 452 -26.26 13.42 9.47
C ARG A 452 -26.27 14.37 8.28
N PHE A 453 -25.11 14.74 7.75
CA PHE A 453 -24.99 15.60 6.57
C PHE A 453 -25.60 14.97 5.30
N ARG A 454 -25.52 13.65 5.17
CA ARG A 454 -26.10 12.90 4.06
C ARG A 454 -27.49 12.35 4.36
N ARG A 455 -28.00 12.53 5.57
CA ARG A 455 -29.27 11.96 6.07
C ARG A 455 -29.42 10.47 5.77
N ARG A 456 -28.32 9.73 5.95
CA ARG A 456 -28.29 8.29 5.67
C ARG A 456 -27.53 7.54 6.74
N LEU A 457 -28.02 6.36 7.07
CA LEU A 457 -27.28 5.36 7.82
C LEU A 457 -26.40 4.57 6.87
N VAL A 458 -25.11 4.45 7.16
CA VAL A 458 -24.13 3.76 6.30
C VAL A 458 -23.40 2.69 7.09
N CYS A 459 -23.24 1.52 6.49
CA CYS A 459 -22.34 0.49 6.99
C CYS A 459 -20.94 0.70 6.41
N HIS A 460 -19.99 1.13 7.22
CA HIS A 460 -18.60 1.34 6.80
C HIS A 460 -17.84 0.05 6.45
N HIS A 461 -18.46 -1.10 6.73
CA HIS A 461 -17.83 -2.39 6.43
C HIS A 461 -18.21 -2.93 5.05
N CYS A 462 -19.49 -2.82 4.64
CA CYS A 462 -19.96 -3.38 3.37
C CYS A 462 -20.53 -2.34 2.39
N GLY A 463 -20.58 -1.04 2.79
CA GLY A 463 -21.14 0.03 1.97
C GLY A 463 -22.66 0.08 1.90
N PHE A 464 -23.38 -0.79 2.65
CA PHE A 464 -24.84 -0.73 2.70
C PHE A 464 -25.29 0.63 3.24
N SER A 465 -26.31 1.23 2.63
CA SER A 465 -26.82 2.54 3.03
C SER A 465 -28.34 2.59 2.97
N MET A 466 -28.96 3.12 4.03
CA MET A 466 -30.41 3.30 4.12
C MET A 466 -30.75 4.65 4.77
N PRO A 467 -31.96 5.22 4.55
CA PRO A 467 -32.42 6.36 5.32
C PRO A 467 -32.64 5.95 6.79
N PRO A 468 -32.50 6.88 7.77
CA PRO A 468 -32.88 6.60 9.14
C PRO A 468 -34.35 6.18 9.23
N PRO A 469 -34.66 5.09 9.95
CA PRO A 469 -36.05 4.69 10.11
C PRO A 469 -36.79 5.73 11.00
N PRO A 470 -38.02 6.09 10.65
CA PRO A 470 -38.81 7.10 11.39
C PRO A 470 -39.19 6.64 12.80
N GLN A 471 -39.20 5.33 13.01
CA GLN A 471 -39.54 4.72 14.31
C GLN A 471 -38.55 3.60 14.65
N CYS A 472 -38.34 3.39 15.93
CA CYS A 472 -37.50 2.28 16.41
C CYS A 472 -38.15 0.92 16.05
N PRO A 473 -37.46 0.00 15.38
CA PRO A 473 -38.01 -1.32 15.06
C PRO A 473 -38.36 -2.16 16.28
N ASN A 474 -37.75 -1.88 17.45
CA ASN A 474 -37.97 -2.64 18.67
C ASN A 474 -39.10 -2.06 19.55
N CYS A 475 -39.08 -0.73 19.81
CA CYS A 475 -40.05 -0.12 20.76
C CYS A 475 -41.00 0.89 20.09
N GLN A 476 -40.93 1.05 18.78
CA GLN A 476 -41.77 1.95 17.95
C GLN A 476 -41.71 3.44 18.31
N ALA A 477 -40.81 3.84 19.22
CA ALA A 477 -40.61 5.25 19.57
C ALA A 477 -40.06 6.02 18.36
N ALA A 478 -40.74 7.14 18.02
CA ALA A 478 -40.35 8.02 16.93
C ALA A 478 -39.21 8.95 17.33
N ASP A 479 -38.32 9.28 16.38
CA ASP A 479 -37.22 10.24 16.52
C ASP A 479 -36.32 10.05 17.75
N ARG A 480 -36.09 8.79 18.16
CA ARG A 480 -35.30 8.46 19.35
C ARG A 480 -33.92 7.87 19.03
N PHE A 481 -33.55 7.82 17.76
CA PHE A 481 -32.22 7.38 17.39
C PHE A 481 -31.16 8.44 17.65
N VAL A 482 -30.09 8.02 18.31
CA VAL A 482 -28.94 8.86 18.59
C VAL A 482 -27.67 8.10 18.27
N ALA A 483 -26.69 8.82 17.73
CA ALA A 483 -25.34 8.32 17.59
C ALA A 483 -24.65 8.30 18.97
N VAL A 484 -24.07 7.18 19.35
CA VAL A 484 -23.34 6.99 20.63
C VAL A 484 -21.89 6.64 20.32
N GLY A 485 -20.98 7.31 20.96
CA GLY A 485 -19.53 7.23 20.77
C GLY A 485 -18.98 8.44 20.01
N PRO A 486 -17.67 8.73 20.12
CA PRO A 486 -17.05 9.83 19.41
C PRO A 486 -17.03 9.52 17.92
N GLY A 487 -17.95 10.11 17.17
CA GLY A 487 -17.84 10.23 15.72
C GLY A 487 -17.07 11.48 15.37
N VAL A 488 -16.40 11.50 14.22
CA VAL A 488 -15.66 12.68 13.75
C VAL A 488 -16.56 13.90 13.70
N GLU A 489 -17.81 13.72 13.26
CA GLU A 489 -18.84 14.76 13.17
C GLU A 489 -19.25 15.33 14.55
N ARG A 490 -19.33 14.48 15.58
CA ARG A 490 -19.63 14.94 16.94
C ARG A 490 -18.45 15.64 17.57
N LEU A 491 -17.24 15.18 17.29
CA LEU A 491 -16.03 15.84 17.74
C LEU A 491 -15.88 17.21 17.07
N GLU A 492 -16.24 17.32 15.79
CA GLU A 492 -16.29 18.60 15.08
C GLU A 492 -17.30 19.57 15.71
N GLN A 493 -18.53 19.11 15.99
CA GLN A 493 -19.55 19.93 16.64
C GLN A 493 -19.08 20.43 18.01
N GLU A 494 -18.49 19.53 18.82
CA GLU A 494 -17.98 19.90 20.15
C GLU A 494 -16.80 20.87 20.03
N ALA A 495 -15.89 20.67 19.09
CA ALA A 495 -14.78 21.58 18.85
C ALA A 495 -15.27 22.96 18.36
N ALA A 496 -16.28 23.02 17.49
CA ALA A 496 -16.88 24.27 17.04
C ALA A 496 -17.57 25.05 18.17
N GLU A 497 -18.18 24.33 19.14
CA GLU A 497 -18.77 24.95 20.33
C GLU A 497 -17.69 25.46 21.32
N LEU A 498 -16.60 24.73 21.50
CA LEU A 498 -15.51 25.09 22.41
C LEU A 498 -14.60 26.19 21.82
N PHE A 499 -14.41 26.18 20.48
CA PHE A 499 -13.50 27.09 19.78
C PHE A 499 -14.23 27.82 18.62
N PRO A 500 -15.20 28.68 18.90
CA PRO A 500 -16.13 29.24 17.91
C PRO A 500 -15.47 30.15 16.85
N GLN A 501 -14.27 30.65 17.12
CA GLN A 501 -13.53 31.52 16.19
C GLN A 501 -12.50 30.77 15.35
N SER A 502 -12.34 29.47 15.56
CA SER A 502 -11.32 28.66 14.90
C SER A 502 -11.83 28.04 13.60
N ARG A 503 -10.96 28.00 12.61
CA ARG A 503 -11.21 27.32 11.33
C ARG A 503 -10.89 25.83 11.50
N ILE A 504 -11.92 25.00 11.45
CA ILE A 504 -11.82 23.56 11.68
C ILE A 504 -11.87 22.83 10.35
N LEU A 505 -10.94 21.89 10.14
CA LEU A 505 -10.96 20.94 9.02
C LEU A 505 -11.10 19.52 9.54
N VAL A 506 -11.99 18.74 8.90
CA VAL A 506 -12.18 17.32 9.19
C VAL A 506 -11.59 16.47 8.10
N LEU A 507 -10.55 15.69 8.42
CA LEU A 507 -9.87 14.77 7.52
C LEU A 507 -10.19 13.31 7.88
N SER A 508 -11.16 12.72 7.18
CA SER A 508 -11.56 11.32 7.36
C SER A 508 -11.66 10.62 6.01
N SER A 509 -11.22 9.36 5.94
CA SER A 509 -11.32 8.54 4.72
C SER A 509 -12.73 8.41 4.16
N ASP A 510 -13.74 8.60 5.02
CA ASP A 510 -15.15 8.49 4.65
C ASP A 510 -15.70 9.77 3.99
N LEU A 511 -15.00 10.88 4.14
CA LEU A 511 -15.40 12.20 3.64
C LEU A 511 -14.60 12.63 2.40
N VAL A 512 -13.48 11.98 2.13
CA VAL A 512 -12.62 12.27 0.98
C VAL A 512 -13.28 11.74 -0.29
N GLU A 513 -13.68 12.65 -1.18
CA GLU A 513 -14.34 12.33 -2.45
C GLU A 513 -13.34 11.94 -3.55
N SER A 514 -12.15 12.55 -3.55
CA SER A 514 -11.07 12.26 -4.49
C SER A 514 -9.69 12.45 -3.82
N VAL A 515 -8.65 11.90 -4.44
CA VAL A 515 -7.27 12.05 -3.98
C VAL A 515 -6.77 13.47 -4.22
N GLU A 516 -7.21 14.10 -5.29
CA GLU A 516 -6.88 15.48 -5.62
C GLU A 516 -7.38 16.42 -4.52
N ARG A 517 -8.66 16.29 -4.12
CA ARG A 517 -9.23 17.09 -3.03
C ARG A 517 -8.51 16.87 -1.70
N LEU A 518 -8.14 15.62 -1.39
CA LEU A 518 -7.35 15.32 -0.20
C LEU A 518 -6.01 16.07 -0.22
N ARG A 519 -5.35 16.13 -1.37
CA ARG A 519 -4.08 16.86 -1.54
C ARG A 519 -4.27 18.36 -1.29
N GLU A 520 -5.29 18.95 -1.90
CA GLU A 520 -5.62 20.36 -1.72
C GLU A 520 -5.90 20.71 -0.25
N GLU A 521 -6.67 19.87 0.45
CA GLU A 521 -6.98 20.05 1.87
C GLU A 521 -5.72 19.93 2.75
N LEU A 522 -4.82 18.99 2.46
CA LEU A 522 -3.58 18.82 3.19
C LEU A 522 -2.58 19.96 2.95
N ASP A 523 -2.51 20.46 1.71
CA ASP A 523 -1.69 21.63 1.37
C ASP A 523 -2.24 22.90 2.06
N ALA A 524 -3.56 23.06 2.14
CA ALA A 524 -4.20 24.15 2.88
C ALA A 524 -3.89 24.12 4.39
N VAL A 525 -3.85 22.91 5.00
CA VAL A 525 -3.39 22.75 6.40
C VAL A 525 -1.93 23.15 6.55
N ALA A 526 -1.05 22.69 5.64
CA ALA A 526 0.38 23.02 5.67
C ALA A 526 0.63 24.52 5.56
N GLN A 527 -0.18 25.23 4.76
CA GLN A 527 -0.14 26.69 4.62
C GLN A 527 -0.71 27.45 5.84
N GLY A 528 -1.35 26.75 6.78
CA GLY A 528 -1.94 27.36 7.97
C GLY A 528 -3.32 27.99 7.75
N GLN A 529 -4.07 27.52 6.76
CA GLN A 529 -5.43 27.99 6.48
C GLN A 529 -6.46 27.51 7.52
N PHE A 530 -6.11 26.48 8.29
CA PHE A 530 -6.93 25.91 9.36
C PHE A 530 -6.18 25.97 10.68
N ASP A 531 -6.93 26.14 11.77
CA ASP A 531 -6.39 26.27 13.13
C ASP A 531 -6.49 24.94 13.89
N ILE A 532 -7.59 24.19 13.66
CA ILE A 532 -7.81 22.85 14.23
C ILE A 532 -8.01 21.84 13.09
N VAL A 533 -7.26 20.76 13.14
CA VAL A 533 -7.46 19.61 12.27
C VAL A 533 -8.04 18.46 13.10
N ILE A 534 -9.23 17.97 12.72
CA ILE A 534 -9.81 16.77 13.31
C ILE A 534 -9.58 15.63 12.33
N GLY A 535 -8.86 14.59 12.76
CA GLY A 535 -8.49 13.57 11.81
C GLY A 535 -8.45 12.15 12.36
N THR A 536 -8.54 11.21 11.43
CA THR A 536 -8.33 9.78 11.67
C THR A 536 -6.96 9.36 11.13
N GLN A 537 -6.79 8.12 10.74
CA GLN A 537 -5.48 7.58 10.30
C GLN A 537 -4.85 8.29 9.09
N LEU A 538 -5.63 9.06 8.30
CA LEU A 538 -5.09 9.83 7.18
C LEU A 538 -4.06 10.87 7.65
N VAL A 539 -4.34 11.58 8.73
CA VAL A 539 -3.44 12.63 9.26
C VAL A 539 -2.17 12.06 9.88
N ALA A 540 -2.16 10.78 10.24
CA ALA A 540 -0.97 10.12 10.78
C ALA A 540 0.12 9.86 9.72
N LYS A 541 -0.21 9.91 8.42
CA LYS A 541 0.65 9.45 7.33
C LYS A 541 1.13 10.58 6.43
N GLY A 542 2.43 10.57 6.11
CA GLY A 542 3.04 11.22 4.95
C GLY A 542 3.08 12.76 4.90
N HIS A 543 2.38 13.50 5.78
CA HIS A 543 2.24 14.96 5.64
C HIS A 543 3.06 15.73 6.66
N HIS A 544 3.51 16.90 6.28
CA HIS A 544 4.23 17.83 7.14
C HIS A 544 3.36 19.06 7.41
N PHE A 545 3.13 19.34 8.69
CA PHE A 545 2.34 20.49 9.13
C PHE A 545 3.24 21.41 9.98
N PRO A 546 3.80 22.48 9.38
CA PRO A 546 4.80 23.32 10.02
C PRO A 546 4.33 23.96 11.33
N LYS A 547 3.09 24.44 11.37
CA LYS A 547 2.48 25.12 12.51
C LYS A 547 1.89 24.21 13.57
N LEU A 548 1.88 22.89 13.34
CA LEU A 548 1.27 21.94 14.27
C LEU A 548 2.15 21.76 15.51
N LYS A 549 1.66 22.24 16.66
CA LYS A 549 2.36 22.17 17.95
C LYS A 549 1.72 21.21 18.94
N LEU A 550 0.41 21.00 18.82
CA LEU A 550 -0.35 20.18 19.73
C LEU A 550 -1.04 19.03 19.01
N ALA A 551 -0.89 17.81 19.56
CA ALA A 551 -1.62 16.62 19.12
C ALA A 551 -2.41 16.05 20.31
N GLY A 552 -3.74 16.15 20.27
CA GLY A 552 -4.66 15.57 21.26
C GLY A 552 -5.29 14.28 20.75
N VAL A 553 -5.05 13.17 21.40
CA VAL A 553 -5.69 11.88 21.13
C VAL A 553 -6.93 11.75 21.99
N ILE A 554 -8.09 11.70 21.36
CA ILE A 554 -9.39 11.72 22.06
C ILE A 554 -9.69 10.43 22.82
N ASP A 555 -9.26 9.30 22.28
CA ASP A 555 -9.41 7.99 22.93
C ASP A 555 -8.22 7.09 22.56
N ALA A 556 -7.27 6.96 23.47
CA ALA A 556 -6.09 6.14 23.28
C ALA A 556 -6.37 4.63 23.52
N ASP A 557 -7.47 4.29 24.19
CA ASP A 557 -7.81 2.92 24.58
C ASP A 557 -8.45 2.13 23.43
N LEU A 558 -9.07 2.81 22.46
CA LEU A 558 -9.80 2.18 21.35
C LEU A 558 -8.98 1.13 20.58
N GLY A 559 -7.69 1.38 20.41
CA GLY A 559 -6.79 0.44 19.74
C GLY A 559 -6.40 -0.76 20.59
N LEU A 560 -6.44 -0.63 21.93
CA LEU A 560 -5.98 -1.62 22.89
C LEU A 560 -7.05 -2.65 23.28
N ALA A 561 -8.31 -2.29 23.14
CA ALA A 561 -9.47 -3.09 23.56
C ALA A 561 -9.78 -4.31 22.66
N ASN A 562 -9.05 -4.52 21.59
CA ASN A 562 -9.30 -5.58 20.63
C ASN A 562 -8.50 -6.84 20.99
N GLY A 563 -9.12 -8.01 20.94
CA GLY A 563 -8.44 -9.30 21.12
C GLY A 563 -7.44 -9.66 20.00
N ASP A 564 -6.95 -8.69 19.25
CA ASP A 564 -5.93 -8.85 18.21
C ASP A 564 -4.53 -8.88 18.89
N PRO A 565 -3.74 -9.95 18.71
CA PRO A 565 -2.39 -10.05 19.27
C PRO A 565 -1.44 -8.92 18.89
N ARG A 566 -1.76 -8.16 17.85
CA ARG A 566 -0.97 -7.01 17.38
C ARG A 566 -1.54 -5.65 17.82
N ALA A 567 -2.58 -5.64 18.64
CA ALA A 567 -3.25 -4.41 19.06
C ALA A 567 -2.29 -3.43 19.75
N ALA A 568 -1.47 -3.93 20.68
CA ALA A 568 -0.48 -3.13 21.40
C ALA A 568 0.55 -2.51 20.47
N GLU A 569 1.14 -3.31 19.58
CA GLU A 569 2.11 -2.85 18.57
C GLU A 569 1.53 -1.74 17.67
N ARG A 570 0.35 -1.99 17.11
CA ARG A 570 -0.29 -1.03 16.22
C ARG A 570 -0.69 0.27 16.91
N THR A 571 -1.18 0.16 18.13
CA THR A 571 -1.55 1.35 18.90
C THR A 571 -0.32 2.18 19.23
N PHE A 572 0.78 1.53 19.66
CA PHE A 572 2.04 2.20 19.89
C PHE A 572 2.54 2.94 18.64
N GLN A 573 2.60 2.23 17.50
CA GLN A 573 3.05 2.79 16.22
C GLN A 573 2.21 3.97 15.77
N LEU A 574 0.89 3.83 15.82
CA LEU A 574 -0.05 4.87 15.39
C LEU A 574 0.04 6.11 16.27
N LEU A 575 -0.01 5.96 17.60
CA LEU A 575 0.05 7.09 18.53
C LEU A 575 1.41 7.78 18.47
N HIS A 576 2.49 7.01 18.36
CA HIS A 576 3.84 7.58 18.17
C HIS A 576 3.94 8.39 16.86
N GLN A 577 3.34 7.92 15.77
CA GLN A 577 3.31 8.66 14.50
C GLN A 577 2.50 9.94 14.59
N VAL A 578 1.30 9.88 15.19
CA VAL A 578 0.39 11.03 15.35
C VAL A 578 1.06 12.12 16.17
N ILE A 579 1.55 11.77 17.35
CA ILE A 579 2.20 12.75 18.25
C ILE A 579 3.50 13.26 17.63
N GLY A 580 4.25 12.39 16.96
CA GLY A 580 5.46 12.75 16.22
C GLY A 580 5.25 13.79 15.11
N ARG A 581 4.01 14.18 14.79
CA ARG A 581 3.71 15.29 13.87
C ARG A 581 3.89 16.65 14.52
N ALA A 582 3.67 16.75 15.83
CA ALA A 582 3.76 18.01 16.55
C ALA A 582 5.22 18.49 16.69
N GLY A 583 5.45 19.80 16.54
CA GLY A 583 6.72 20.47 16.79
C GLY A 583 7.85 20.08 15.83
N ARG A 584 7.59 19.93 14.52
CA ARG A 584 8.63 19.50 13.57
C ARG A 584 9.60 20.60 13.16
N GLU A 585 9.16 21.85 13.01
CA GLU A 585 10.03 22.92 12.49
C GLU A 585 10.61 23.79 13.59
N GLN A 586 9.81 24.28 14.53
CA GLN A 586 10.26 25.21 15.57
C GLN A 586 9.65 24.89 16.91
N GLY A 587 10.48 24.73 17.93
CA GLY A 587 10.07 24.54 19.32
C GLY A 587 9.54 23.12 19.61
N ARG A 588 9.24 22.90 20.87
CA ARG A 588 8.84 21.59 21.40
C ARG A 588 7.35 21.37 21.16
N GLY A 589 6.98 20.30 20.45
CA GLY A 589 5.60 19.85 20.33
C GLY A 589 5.10 19.16 21.59
N VAL A 590 3.80 19.12 21.78
CA VAL A 590 3.17 18.43 22.92
C VAL A 590 2.08 17.49 22.44
N GLY A 591 2.05 16.28 22.99
CA GLY A 591 1.00 15.29 22.78
C GLY A 591 0.20 15.03 24.04
N TYR A 592 -1.13 14.99 23.92
CA TYR A 592 -2.03 14.62 25.01
C TYR A 592 -2.79 13.34 24.65
N LEU A 593 -2.77 12.38 25.58
CA LEU A 593 -3.47 11.09 25.43
C LEU A 593 -4.62 11.02 26.43
N GLN A 594 -5.85 11.14 25.99
CA GLN A 594 -7.02 10.85 26.83
C GLN A 594 -7.20 9.34 26.96
N THR A 595 -7.22 8.82 28.20
CA THR A 595 -7.27 7.38 28.46
C THR A 595 -7.93 7.05 29.79
N HIS A 596 -8.61 5.91 29.87
CA HIS A 596 -9.06 5.29 31.12
C HIS A 596 -8.03 4.32 31.71
N GLN A 597 -6.92 4.07 31.00
CA GLN A 597 -5.90 3.08 31.37
C GLN A 597 -4.48 3.68 31.31
N PRO A 598 -4.20 4.77 32.05
CA PRO A 598 -2.88 5.42 31.99
C PRO A 598 -1.72 4.49 32.40
N GLU A 599 -2.01 3.42 33.14
CA GLU A 599 -1.03 2.41 33.57
C GLU A 599 -0.71 1.37 32.48
N HIS A 600 -1.46 1.35 31.38
CA HIS A 600 -1.24 0.37 30.31
C HIS A 600 0.21 0.47 29.76
N PRO A 601 0.96 -0.66 29.61
CA PRO A 601 2.37 -0.63 29.21
C PRO A 601 2.67 0.20 27.94
N VAL A 602 1.79 0.14 26.95
CA VAL A 602 1.89 0.93 25.71
C VAL A 602 1.86 2.43 26.00
N LEU A 603 0.91 2.89 26.82
CA LEU A 603 0.72 4.31 27.12
C LEU A 603 1.85 4.84 28.03
N ARG A 604 2.25 4.05 29.02
CA ARG A 604 3.43 4.37 29.85
C ARG A 604 4.70 4.54 29.03
N ALA A 605 4.96 3.63 28.09
CA ALA A 605 6.13 3.72 27.24
C ALA A 605 6.08 4.96 26.33
N LEU A 606 4.90 5.33 25.81
CA LEU A 606 4.70 6.54 25.03
C LEU A 606 4.96 7.79 25.85
N VAL A 607 4.38 7.89 27.05
CA VAL A 607 4.54 9.05 27.96
C VAL A 607 5.98 9.20 28.42
N ALA A 608 6.67 8.09 28.71
CA ALA A 608 8.07 8.10 29.09
C ALA A 608 9.02 8.35 27.91
N GLY A 609 8.53 8.31 26.66
CA GLY A 609 9.41 8.35 25.48
C GLY A 609 10.30 7.12 25.33
N ASP A 610 10.00 6.05 26.08
CA ASP A 610 10.85 4.84 26.14
C ASP A 610 10.35 3.74 25.18
N ARG A 611 10.72 3.90 23.91
CA ARG A 611 10.47 2.91 22.87
C ARG A 611 11.10 1.55 23.17
N ALA A 612 12.28 1.55 23.81
CA ALA A 612 13.00 0.31 24.11
C ALA A 612 12.26 -0.55 25.14
N ALA A 613 11.67 0.09 26.17
CA ALA A 613 10.81 -0.60 27.15
C ALA A 613 9.59 -1.21 26.51
N PHE A 614 8.91 -0.49 25.58
CA PHE A 614 7.79 -1.05 24.82
C PHE A 614 8.20 -2.33 24.07
N TYR A 615 9.25 -2.28 23.25
CA TYR A 615 9.66 -3.46 22.49
C TYR A 615 10.09 -4.61 23.40
N SER A 616 10.76 -4.33 24.49
CA SER A 616 11.22 -5.38 25.42
C SER A 616 10.03 -6.12 26.04
N SER A 617 9.03 -5.39 26.53
CA SER A 617 7.82 -5.98 27.11
C SER A 617 6.97 -6.74 26.07
N GLU A 618 6.81 -6.19 24.86
CA GLU A 618 6.01 -6.81 23.79
C GLU A 618 6.70 -8.08 23.25
N ILE A 619 8.02 -8.06 23.08
CA ILE A 619 8.81 -9.21 22.65
C ILE A 619 8.72 -10.33 23.69
N GLU A 620 8.91 -10.02 24.97
CA GLU A 620 8.79 -11.01 26.06
C GLU A 620 7.39 -11.64 26.10
N LEU A 621 6.34 -10.83 25.98
CA LEU A 621 4.96 -11.32 25.93
C LEU A 621 4.75 -12.29 24.76
N ARG A 622 5.19 -11.93 23.55
CA ARG A 622 5.05 -12.76 22.35
C ARG A 622 5.87 -14.05 22.42
N GLU A 623 7.02 -14.01 23.04
CA GLU A 623 7.85 -15.20 23.26
C GLU A 623 7.17 -16.17 24.22
N LYS A 624 6.68 -15.68 25.37
CA LYS A 624 5.92 -16.48 26.35
C LYS A 624 4.65 -17.07 25.76
N THR A 625 3.92 -16.28 25.01
CA THR A 625 2.65 -16.69 24.40
C THR A 625 2.82 -17.41 23.07
N LYS A 626 4.06 -17.53 22.57
CA LYS A 626 4.40 -18.14 21.26
C LYS A 626 3.60 -17.49 20.11
N TYR A 627 3.63 -16.18 20.01
CA TYR A 627 3.10 -15.44 18.86
C TYR A 627 4.23 -15.00 17.90
N PRO A 628 3.92 -14.61 16.67
CA PRO A 628 4.94 -14.11 15.74
C PRO A 628 5.78 -12.97 16.36
N PRO A 629 7.11 -12.99 16.19
CA PRO A 629 7.92 -13.83 15.31
C PRO A 629 8.42 -15.16 15.91
N PHE A 630 7.95 -15.59 17.09
CA PHE A 630 8.39 -16.80 17.77
C PHE A 630 7.61 -18.05 17.36
N ALA A 631 6.47 -17.87 16.72
CA ALA A 631 5.67 -18.92 16.10
C ALA A 631 5.16 -18.44 14.74
N ARG A 632 4.55 -19.34 13.99
CA ARG A 632 3.82 -19.05 12.75
C ARG A 632 2.33 -19.19 12.96
N LEU A 633 1.55 -18.37 12.28
CA LEU A 633 0.10 -18.41 12.33
C LEU A 633 -0.47 -18.55 10.91
N ALA A 634 -1.64 -19.19 10.82
CA ALA A 634 -2.47 -19.09 9.63
C ALA A 634 -3.94 -18.99 10.03
N SER A 635 -4.70 -18.25 9.26
CA SER A 635 -6.15 -18.12 9.42
C SER A 635 -6.85 -18.80 8.25
N LEU A 636 -7.80 -19.69 8.54
CA LEU A 636 -8.70 -20.26 7.54
C LEU A 636 -10.09 -19.70 7.79
N LEU A 637 -10.62 -18.99 6.82
CA LEU A 637 -11.91 -18.33 6.88
C LEU A 637 -12.90 -19.04 5.96
N VAL A 638 -13.92 -19.62 6.54
CA VAL A 638 -15.05 -20.24 5.83
C VAL A 638 -16.19 -19.27 5.77
N SER A 639 -16.78 -19.05 4.58
CA SER A 639 -17.95 -18.19 4.44
C SER A 639 -19.01 -18.79 3.51
N ALA A 640 -20.29 -18.61 3.88
CA ALA A 640 -21.45 -19.04 3.08
C ALA A 640 -22.64 -18.08 3.28
N GLY A 641 -23.61 -18.10 2.39
CA GLY A 641 -24.87 -17.35 2.57
C GLY A 641 -25.70 -17.83 3.76
N GLU A 642 -25.65 -19.14 4.04
CA GLU A 642 -26.34 -19.80 5.15
C GLU A 642 -25.38 -20.03 6.29
N ARG A 643 -25.76 -19.64 7.53
CA ARG A 643 -24.94 -19.85 8.75
C ARG A 643 -24.66 -21.34 8.98
N SER A 644 -25.68 -22.18 8.90
CA SER A 644 -25.56 -23.61 9.08
C SER A 644 -24.62 -24.28 8.09
N ALA A 645 -24.61 -23.85 6.83
CA ALA A 645 -23.71 -24.35 5.80
C ALA A 645 -22.24 -23.95 6.09
N ALA A 646 -21.99 -22.71 6.51
CA ALA A 646 -20.67 -22.23 6.88
C ALA A 646 -20.13 -22.98 8.11
N GLU A 647 -20.94 -23.12 9.16
CA GLU A 647 -20.58 -23.80 10.40
C GLU A 647 -20.30 -25.29 10.16
N TYR A 648 -21.21 -25.97 9.44
CA TYR A 648 -21.04 -27.40 9.12
C TYR A 648 -19.75 -27.65 8.34
N PHE A 649 -19.48 -26.85 7.31
CA PHE A 649 -18.26 -26.99 6.54
C PHE A 649 -17.02 -26.69 7.40
N ALA A 650 -17.04 -25.64 8.25
CA ALA A 650 -15.94 -25.29 9.13
C ALA A 650 -15.62 -26.41 10.13
N ARG A 651 -16.64 -27.06 10.72
CA ARG A 651 -16.47 -28.23 11.62
C ARG A 651 -15.85 -29.43 10.90
N ARG A 652 -16.31 -29.72 9.68
CA ARG A 652 -15.73 -30.80 8.87
C ARG A 652 -14.32 -30.49 8.40
N LEU A 653 -14.03 -29.23 8.11
CA LEU A 653 -12.66 -28.77 7.80
C LEU A 653 -11.76 -28.96 9.01
N ALA A 654 -12.21 -28.59 10.21
CA ALA A 654 -11.46 -28.83 11.45
C ALA A 654 -11.14 -30.31 11.69
N ALA A 655 -12.14 -31.18 11.48
CA ALA A 655 -11.98 -32.62 11.65
C ALA A 655 -11.01 -33.26 10.61
N ALA A 656 -10.82 -32.62 9.47
CA ALA A 656 -9.90 -33.04 8.41
C ALA A 656 -8.47 -32.49 8.59
N ALA A 657 -8.19 -31.75 9.67
CA ALA A 657 -6.87 -31.21 9.93
C ALA A 657 -5.85 -32.32 10.15
N PRO A 658 -4.71 -32.31 9.43
CA PRO A 658 -3.64 -33.29 9.70
C PRO A 658 -3.11 -33.15 11.13
N SER A 659 -2.76 -34.26 11.77
CA SER A 659 -2.08 -34.24 13.06
C SER A 659 -0.58 -34.11 12.81
N ASP A 660 0.02 -33.07 13.35
CA ASP A 660 1.48 -32.85 13.29
C ASP A 660 1.95 -32.29 14.64
N ASP A 661 3.14 -32.71 15.09
CA ASP A 661 3.69 -32.32 16.39
C ASP A 661 3.91 -30.82 16.47
N GLY A 662 3.43 -30.22 17.55
CA GLY A 662 3.56 -28.78 17.83
C GLY A 662 2.59 -27.90 17.06
N VAL A 663 1.78 -28.43 16.15
CA VAL A 663 0.73 -27.69 15.47
C VAL A 663 -0.55 -27.71 16.28
N ARG A 664 -1.16 -26.55 16.49
CA ARG A 664 -2.46 -26.42 17.16
C ARG A 664 -3.46 -25.78 16.23
N VAL A 665 -4.62 -26.40 16.09
CA VAL A 665 -5.77 -25.85 15.36
C VAL A 665 -6.80 -25.42 16.40
N LEU A 666 -7.18 -24.15 16.35
CA LEU A 666 -8.15 -23.52 17.24
C LEU A 666 -9.41 -23.17 16.44
N GLY A 667 -10.56 -23.39 17.04
CA GLY A 667 -11.86 -23.20 16.41
C GLY A 667 -12.45 -24.50 15.84
N PRO A 668 -13.50 -24.45 14.99
CA PRO A 668 -14.05 -23.25 14.39
C PRO A 668 -14.83 -22.37 15.37
N ALA A 669 -14.66 -21.07 15.24
CA ALA A 669 -15.43 -20.05 15.94
C ALA A 669 -15.99 -19.04 14.94
N GLU A 670 -17.07 -18.37 15.29
CA GLU A 670 -17.53 -17.21 14.49
C GLU A 670 -16.40 -16.20 14.38
N ALA A 671 -16.21 -15.64 13.17
CA ALA A 671 -15.24 -14.57 12.97
C ALA A 671 -15.69 -13.31 13.75
N PRO A 672 -14.78 -12.40 14.15
CA PRO A 672 -15.14 -11.16 14.84
C PRO A 672 -16.18 -10.31 14.10
N LEU A 673 -16.17 -10.36 12.75
CA LEU A 673 -17.27 -9.91 11.91
C LEU A 673 -17.96 -11.15 11.37
N ALA A 674 -18.96 -11.64 12.08
CA ALA A 674 -19.59 -12.92 11.79
C ALA A 674 -20.40 -12.89 10.47
N ILE A 675 -20.88 -11.73 10.06
CA ILE A 675 -21.55 -11.54 8.76
C ILE A 675 -20.89 -10.40 7.97
N VAL A 676 -20.57 -10.67 6.71
CA VAL A 676 -20.01 -9.67 5.78
C VAL A 676 -20.65 -9.85 4.41
N ARG A 677 -21.26 -8.77 3.87
CA ARG A 677 -21.94 -8.79 2.58
C ARG A 677 -22.95 -9.96 2.46
N GLY A 678 -23.73 -10.18 3.52
CA GLY A 678 -24.72 -11.25 3.58
C GLY A 678 -24.13 -12.66 3.72
N ARG A 679 -22.86 -12.81 4.04
CA ARG A 679 -22.20 -14.11 4.20
C ARG A 679 -21.79 -14.33 5.65
N HIS A 680 -22.22 -15.45 6.23
CA HIS A 680 -21.79 -15.90 7.56
C HIS A 680 -20.37 -16.43 7.51
N ARG A 681 -19.56 -16.08 8.51
CA ARG A 681 -18.12 -16.33 8.53
C ARG A 681 -17.71 -17.12 9.79
N PHE A 682 -16.99 -18.22 9.57
CA PHE A 682 -16.35 -19.01 10.62
C PHE A 682 -14.86 -19.06 10.39
N ARG A 683 -14.10 -18.98 11.46
CA ARG A 683 -12.64 -18.94 11.41
C ARG A 683 -12.03 -20.11 12.18
N LEU A 684 -10.97 -20.68 11.59
CA LEU A 684 -10.02 -21.54 12.26
C LEU A 684 -8.67 -20.80 12.30
N LEU A 685 -7.96 -20.94 13.40
CA LEU A 685 -6.62 -20.41 13.57
C LEU A 685 -5.64 -21.57 13.75
N VAL A 686 -4.56 -21.56 12.98
CA VAL A 686 -3.46 -22.52 13.10
C VAL A 686 -2.28 -21.83 13.74
N LYS A 687 -1.68 -22.47 14.72
CA LYS A 687 -0.46 -22.03 15.39
C LYS A 687 0.58 -23.14 15.29
N ALA A 688 1.74 -22.81 14.77
CA ALA A 688 2.83 -23.76 14.54
C ALA A 688 4.17 -23.20 15.02
N PRO A 689 5.16 -24.06 15.33
CA PRO A 689 6.51 -23.64 15.61
C PRO A 689 7.12 -22.81 14.47
N ARG A 690 8.05 -21.91 14.78
CA ARG A 690 8.65 -21.01 13.79
C ARG A 690 9.29 -21.73 12.60
N ALA A 691 9.98 -22.85 12.85
CA ALA A 691 10.68 -23.63 11.83
C ALA A 691 9.76 -24.57 11.04
N PHE A 692 8.47 -24.66 11.40
CA PHE A 692 7.53 -25.57 10.77
C PHE A 692 7.12 -25.08 9.36
N ASP A 693 7.06 -25.98 8.37
CA ASP A 693 6.55 -25.66 7.04
C ASP A 693 5.02 -25.58 7.05
N LEU A 694 4.53 -24.43 7.49
CA LEU A 694 3.10 -24.17 7.62
C LEU A 694 2.39 -24.21 6.26
N SER A 695 3.04 -23.77 5.19
CA SER A 695 2.44 -23.76 3.84
C SER A 695 2.26 -25.17 3.28
N ALA A 696 3.21 -26.07 3.50
CA ALA A 696 3.07 -27.49 3.14
C ALA A 696 1.97 -28.18 3.95
N TYR A 697 1.90 -27.90 5.25
CA TYR A 697 0.82 -28.40 6.12
C TYR A 697 -0.56 -27.96 5.62
N LEU A 698 -0.73 -26.67 5.35
CA LEU A 698 -2.00 -26.11 4.88
C LEU A 698 -2.41 -26.67 3.52
N ARG A 699 -1.45 -26.91 2.60
CA ARG A 699 -1.74 -27.56 1.31
C ARG A 699 -2.29 -28.96 1.51
N ARG A 700 -1.66 -29.77 2.36
CA ARG A 700 -2.18 -31.12 2.70
C ARG A 700 -3.59 -31.04 3.28
N TRP A 701 -3.82 -30.10 4.20
CA TRP A 701 -5.11 -29.89 4.81
C TRP A 701 -6.19 -29.45 3.83
N VAL A 702 -5.91 -28.46 3.00
CA VAL A 702 -6.85 -27.98 1.98
C VAL A 702 -7.16 -29.09 0.94
N ALA A 703 -6.18 -29.92 0.61
CA ALA A 703 -6.39 -31.06 -0.28
C ALA A 703 -7.27 -32.15 0.34
N ALA A 704 -7.17 -32.37 1.66
CA ALA A 704 -8.00 -33.31 2.43
C ALA A 704 -9.38 -32.70 2.81
N ALA A 705 -9.60 -31.40 2.55
CA ALA A 705 -10.83 -30.73 2.93
C ALA A 705 -12.06 -31.31 2.20
N PRO A 706 -13.25 -31.30 2.81
CA PRO A 706 -14.46 -31.71 2.15
C PRO A 706 -14.71 -30.94 0.84
N LYS A 707 -15.27 -31.63 -0.16
CA LYS A 707 -15.67 -30.94 -1.40
C LYS A 707 -16.64 -29.79 -1.10
N ARG A 708 -16.31 -28.61 -1.58
CA ARG A 708 -17.16 -27.43 -1.44
C ARG A 708 -18.43 -27.60 -2.27
N LYS A 709 -19.59 -27.49 -1.64
CA LYS A 709 -20.89 -27.51 -2.32
C LYS A 709 -21.51 -26.12 -2.28
N GLY A 710 -22.13 -25.70 -3.38
CA GLY A 710 -22.77 -24.40 -3.47
C GLY A 710 -21.81 -23.22 -3.35
N ALA A 711 -22.25 -22.15 -2.70
CA ALA A 711 -21.53 -20.89 -2.58
C ALA A 711 -20.53 -20.82 -1.41
N ILE A 712 -20.04 -21.97 -0.90
CA ILE A 712 -19.05 -22.00 0.19
C ILE A 712 -17.69 -21.50 -0.32
N ARG A 713 -17.11 -20.52 0.40
CA ARG A 713 -15.77 -20.03 0.15
C ARG A 713 -14.85 -20.41 1.31
N LEU A 714 -13.65 -20.81 0.97
CA LEU A 714 -12.54 -21.02 1.91
C LEU A 714 -11.40 -20.11 1.51
N GLU A 715 -11.00 -19.27 2.42
CA GLU A 715 -9.89 -18.33 2.26
C GLU A 715 -8.81 -18.70 3.27
N VAL A 716 -7.57 -18.73 2.82
CA VAL A 716 -6.41 -19.04 3.66
C VAL A 716 -5.49 -17.83 3.70
N ASP A 717 -5.11 -17.41 4.90
CA ASP A 717 -4.16 -16.35 5.12
C ASP A 717 -3.00 -16.86 5.97
N VAL A 718 -1.82 -16.91 5.37
CA VAL A 718 -0.57 -17.30 6.03
C VAL A 718 0.08 -16.08 6.63
N ASP A 719 0.50 -16.18 7.88
CA ASP A 719 1.05 -15.09 8.68
C ASP A 719 0.16 -13.83 8.63
N PRO A 720 -1.11 -13.95 9.11
CA PRO A 720 -2.08 -12.87 9.08
C PRO A 720 -1.61 -11.67 9.90
N GLN A 721 -1.87 -10.48 9.37
CA GLN A 721 -1.57 -9.24 10.08
C GLN A 721 -2.75 -8.75 10.92
N SER A 722 -3.97 -9.11 10.57
CA SER A 722 -5.19 -8.77 11.31
C SER A 722 -6.00 -10.02 11.61
N PHE A 723 -6.64 -10.01 12.76
CA PHE A 723 -7.54 -11.06 13.22
C PHE A 723 -9.00 -10.58 13.27
N LEU A 724 -9.32 -9.44 12.65
CA LEU A 724 -10.67 -8.89 12.54
C LEU A 724 -11.46 -9.46 11.37
#